data_729ded3d519f599cdb6e279b0af30916
#
_entry.id   729ded3d519f599cdb6e279b0af30916
#
_cell.length_a   1.000
_cell.length_b   1.000
_cell.length_c   1.000
_cell.angle_alpha   90.00
_cell.angle_beta   90.00
_cell.angle_gamma   90.00
#
_symmetry.space_group_name_H-M   'P 1'
#
loop_
_entity.id
_entity.type
_entity.pdbx_description
1 polymer ?
#
loop_
_entity_poly.entity_id
_entity_poly.type
_entity_poly.pdbx_seq_one_letter_code
_entity_poly.pdbx_strand_id
1 'polypeptide(L)'
;MKNLSLSTTLAFLFVAFFSCFHIPAVAQSSKSDAMVFGHVVDRATGAHLPFANLVLYRENAQGLRTQVIGTATDETGHYYLHNVPEGEYVLAVSMVGYKKLEHRVSARSNRSQEVNFDIEANAIRLNDVLVSANRYDTDRQTSATVVGVLTPAAMEDVGAVNLAEGLVFQPGLRVENTCQNCGVNSVRINGLDGKYSQVLIDGRPVFSSLAGVYGLEQVPASMIDRVEVIRGGGSSLFGANAIGGVINVITREPLYNSLDIAHTVSNLEGKAWDNVSSLNAAFVSPDRRAGAYVFGSHRARQGFDHDGDGFTELGCLRSSSLGFRSFYRVSDRSKLTLEYHNTYEFRRGGDSIDLQPHQALVAEQAEHHINGGSLSFDLASADQRARLSLFSSLQHIDRNTYYGTGRDLNAYGTSTDLTSVSGAQFNYDFEKLLFMPANLVAGVEYSRNVLEDIQLAYHRELNQDIAIASAFVQNEWKTDALGILVGVRADKHNLMENVVISPRATLRYNVHGGFVFRGSFSTGFRAPQAFDEDLHIMAVGGDVAIISLDPGLRPEYSTSASASVGWGRTLGACTLDLLLEGFYTRLDDVFILREDGRDAAGNLLMVRTNGSGAFVAGANLEASATWPNSLNLQAGFTAQRSRYLEPEQWSEDASIEPQKRMFRTPDFYGYLTAGYNITAAFKAALSGTYTGPMLVQHLAGYVESDREVVTPSFFDLNLKFSYDFRLAASSTLQLHGGVQNIFNAYQRDFDQGPDRDAGYIYGPNRPRTVFLGLKLSI
;
A
#
# COMPACT_ATOMS: atom_id res chain seq x y z
N MET A 1 -4.39 20.52 34.83
CA MET A 1 -3.31 21.45 34.44
C MET A 1 -1.94 20.89 34.83
N LYS A 2 -1.54 19.73 34.31
CA LYS A 2 -0.17 19.15 34.50
C LYS A 2 0.42 18.50 33.25
N ASN A 3 -0.23 18.62 32.09
CA ASN A 3 0.24 17.97 30.85
C ASN A 3 0.81 18.92 29.79
N LEU A 4 1.16 20.15 30.14
CA LEU A 4 1.74 21.13 29.19
C LEU A 4 3.29 21.14 29.15
N SER A 5 4.00 20.33 29.95
CA SER A 5 5.45 20.43 30.06
C SER A 5 6.23 19.62 29.02
N LEU A 6 5.65 18.59 28.42
CA LEU A 6 6.37 17.72 27.47
C LEU A 6 6.41 18.32 26.05
N SER A 7 5.34 18.97 25.62
CA SER A 7 5.30 19.64 24.31
C SER A 7 6.18 20.88 24.24
N THR A 8 6.28 21.64 25.34
CA THR A 8 7.20 22.78 25.44
C THR A 8 8.66 22.38 25.52
N THR A 9 8.98 21.24 26.13
CA THR A 9 10.37 20.72 26.19
C THR A 9 10.82 20.21 24.83
N LEU A 10 9.96 19.55 24.06
CA LEU A 10 10.26 19.14 22.67
C LEU A 10 10.42 20.34 21.73
N ALA A 11 9.61 21.38 21.88
CA ALA A 11 9.76 22.63 21.10
C ALA A 11 11.08 23.36 21.44
N PHE A 12 11.49 23.37 22.72
CA PHE A 12 12.77 23.95 23.13
C PHE A 12 13.98 23.12 22.66
N LEU A 13 13.89 21.79 22.65
CA LEU A 13 14.92 20.92 22.09
C LEU A 13 15.02 21.12 20.56
N PHE A 14 13.89 21.35 19.88
CA PHE A 14 13.86 21.63 18.44
C PHE A 14 14.54 22.98 18.10
N VAL A 15 14.31 24.01 18.91
CA VAL A 15 14.93 25.33 18.73
C VAL A 15 16.40 25.31 19.15
N ALA A 16 16.78 24.59 20.22
CA ALA A 16 18.17 24.48 20.67
C ALA A 16 19.04 23.67 19.70
N PHE A 17 18.47 22.67 19.01
CA PHE A 17 19.16 21.89 17.98
C PHE A 17 19.47 22.73 16.74
N PHE A 18 18.59 23.68 16.37
CA PHE A 18 18.84 24.61 15.28
C PHE A 18 19.89 25.68 15.58
N SER A 19 20.12 25.99 16.86
CA SER A 19 21.12 27.01 17.28
C SER A 19 22.55 26.49 17.28
N CYS A 20 22.77 25.19 17.25
CA CYS A 20 24.12 24.57 17.34
C CYS A 20 24.80 24.32 15.98
N PHE A 21 24.11 24.48 14.86
CA PHE A 21 24.68 24.32 13.52
C PHE A 21 25.16 25.65 12.93
N HIS A 22 26.29 26.17 13.44
CA HIS A 22 27.08 27.12 12.68
C HIS A 22 27.80 26.35 11.57
N ILE A 23 27.18 26.25 10.37
CA ILE A 23 27.85 25.71 9.17
C ILE A 23 28.84 26.79 8.70
N PRO A 24 30.14 26.49 8.66
CA PRO A 24 31.09 27.42 8.05
C PRO A 24 30.71 27.56 6.56
N ALA A 25 30.61 28.80 6.10
CA ALA A 25 30.41 29.12 4.68
C ALA A 25 31.59 28.55 3.89
N VAL A 26 31.38 27.41 3.25
CA VAL A 26 32.34 26.85 2.30
C VAL A 26 32.29 27.67 1.01
N ALA A 27 33.44 28.04 0.56
CA ALA A 27 33.72 28.89 -0.59
C ALA A 27 32.86 28.57 -1.81
N GLN A 28 32.33 29.63 -2.43
CA GLN A 28 31.67 29.59 -3.73
C GLN A 28 32.55 28.83 -4.73
N SER A 29 32.01 27.74 -5.28
CA SER A 29 32.54 27.18 -6.51
C SER A 29 32.38 28.26 -7.61
N SER A 30 33.39 28.46 -8.40
CA SER A 30 33.39 29.41 -9.54
C SER A 30 32.13 29.18 -10.36
N LYS A 31 31.25 30.20 -10.42
CA LYS A 31 30.09 30.18 -11.31
C LYS A 31 30.61 30.04 -12.72
N SER A 32 30.33 28.94 -13.38
CA SER A 32 30.59 28.73 -14.78
C SER A 32 29.36 29.26 -15.57
N ASP A 33 29.61 29.99 -16.65
CA ASP A 33 28.56 30.43 -17.59
C ASP A 33 28.23 29.36 -18.64
N ALA A 34 28.71 28.12 -18.45
CA ALA A 34 28.42 27.02 -19.37
C ALA A 34 26.95 26.64 -19.30
N MET A 35 26.33 26.42 -20.46
CA MET A 35 24.96 25.99 -20.61
C MET A 35 24.91 24.75 -21.51
N VAL A 36 24.13 23.75 -21.09
CA VAL A 36 23.75 22.59 -21.92
C VAL A 36 22.24 22.65 -22.13
N PHE A 37 21.82 22.61 -23.40
CA PHE A 37 20.41 22.71 -23.76
C PHE A 37 20.11 21.78 -24.94
N GLY A 38 18.83 21.57 -25.23
CA GLY A 38 18.38 20.73 -26.32
C GLY A 38 16.92 20.38 -26.21
N HIS A 39 16.52 19.36 -26.96
CA HIS A 39 15.16 18.81 -26.92
C HIS A 39 15.19 17.29 -26.82
N VAL A 40 14.08 16.72 -26.38
CA VAL A 40 13.87 15.29 -26.31
C VAL A 40 12.64 14.94 -27.16
N VAL A 41 12.79 14.00 -28.08
CA VAL A 41 11.72 13.55 -28.97
C VAL A 41 11.54 12.04 -28.93
N ASP A 42 10.33 11.60 -29.19
CA ASP A 42 10.04 10.18 -29.46
C ASP A 42 10.62 9.78 -30.81
N ARG A 43 11.48 8.78 -30.80
CA ARG A 43 12.20 8.31 -31.99
C ARG A 43 11.28 7.79 -33.10
N ALA A 44 10.14 7.21 -32.76
CA ALA A 44 9.23 6.61 -33.74
C ALA A 44 8.28 7.63 -34.35
N THR A 45 7.86 8.63 -33.60
CA THR A 45 6.85 9.60 -34.01
C THR A 45 7.42 10.98 -34.32
N GLY A 46 8.64 11.28 -33.88
CA GLY A 46 9.25 12.62 -33.93
C GLY A 46 8.57 13.65 -33.01
N ALA A 47 7.62 13.23 -32.19
CA ALA A 47 6.93 14.11 -31.27
C ALA A 47 7.85 14.55 -30.14
N HIS A 48 7.85 15.83 -29.82
CA HIS A 48 8.56 16.37 -28.67
C HIS A 48 7.99 15.81 -27.36
N LEU A 49 8.86 15.42 -26.45
CA LEU A 49 8.50 14.77 -25.21
C LEU A 49 8.62 15.75 -24.04
N PRO A 50 7.51 16.28 -23.53
CA PRO A 50 7.53 17.12 -22.36
C PRO A 50 7.84 16.31 -21.10
N PHE A 51 8.47 16.97 -20.11
CA PHE A 51 8.74 16.44 -18.78
C PHE A 51 9.65 15.22 -18.69
N ALA A 52 10.46 14.95 -19.73
CA ALA A 52 11.54 13.98 -19.66
C ALA A 52 12.61 14.47 -18.66
N ASN A 53 13.00 13.65 -17.72
CA ASN A 53 14.03 13.99 -16.73
C ASN A 53 15.42 13.91 -17.35
N LEU A 54 16.23 14.94 -17.13
CA LEU A 54 17.62 14.99 -17.54
C LEU A 54 18.51 15.20 -16.31
N VAL A 55 19.52 14.34 -16.16
CA VAL A 55 20.47 14.39 -15.05
C VAL A 55 21.88 14.38 -15.58
N LEU A 56 22.68 15.35 -15.15
CA LEU A 56 24.08 15.47 -15.48
C LEU A 56 24.92 14.79 -14.40
N TYR A 57 25.69 13.76 -14.77
CA TYR A 57 26.56 13.03 -13.86
C TYR A 57 28.03 13.33 -14.13
N ARG A 58 28.83 13.49 -13.08
CA ARG A 58 30.27 13.40 -13.15
C ARG A 58 30.70 11.97 -12.91
N GLU A 59 31.46 11.39 -13.84
CA GLU A 59 31.99 10.04 -13.74
C GLU A 59 33.48 10.11 -13.34
N ASN A 60 33.86 9.40 -12.28
CA ASN A 60 35.28 9.32 -11.86
C ASN A 60 36.04 8.22 -12.64
N ALA A 61 37.35 8.11 -12.44
CA ALA A 61 38.20 7.13 -13.13
C ALA A 61 37.80 5.65 -12.84
N GLN A 62 37.01 5.40 -11.82
CA GLN A 62 36.51 4.08 -11.45
C GLN A 62 35.08 3.83 -11.99
N GLY A 63 34.52 4.75 -12.81
CA GLY A 63 33.14 4.62 -13.32
C GLY A 63 32.03 5.01 -12.33
N LEU A 64 32.38 5.52 -11.16
CA LEU A 64 31.39 5.96 -10.19
C LEU A 64 30.83 7.32 -10.60
N ARG A 65 29.51 7.46 -10.56
CA ARG A 65 28.78 8.64 -11.01
C ARG A 65 28.20 9.43 -9.85
N THR A 66 28.45 10.73 -9.86
CA THR A 66 27.88 11.69 -8.91
C THR A 66 26.99 12.65 -9.70
N GLN A 67 25.75 12.81 -9.26
CA GLN A 67 24.81 13.77 -9.83
C GLN A 67 25.30 15.20 -9.57
N VAL A 68 25.34 16.03 -10.60
CA VAL A 68 25.81 17.42 -10.54
C VAL A 68 24.63 18.38 -10.66
N ILE A 69 23.79 18.22 -11.67
CA ILE A 69 22.63 19.06 -11.97
C ILE A 69 21.55 18.19 -12.62
N GLY A 70 20.28 18.50 -12.35
CA GLY A 70 19.14 17.87 -13.02
C GLY A 70 18.13 18.91 -13.47
N THR A 71 17.43 18.63 -14.57
CA THR A 71 16.31 19.39 -15.11
C THR A 71 15.29 18.43 -15.72
N ALA A 72 14.19 18.95 -16.24
CA ALA A 72 13.31 18.20 -17.12
C ALA A 72 12.99 19.04 -18.35
N THR A 73 12.53 18.40 -19.43
CA THR A 73 12.02 19.12 -20.58
C THR A 73 10.77 19.93 -20.20
N ASP A 74 10.61 21.07 -20.81
CA ASP A 74 9.40 21.91 -20.70
C ASP A 74 8.21 21.33 -21.48
N GLU A 75 7.10 22.02 -21.53
CA GLU A 75 5.88 21.63 -22.24
C GLU A 75 6.10 21.41 -23.75
N THR A 76 7.15 22.00 -24.31
CA THR A 76 7.53 21.89 -25.74
C THR A 76 8.62 20.86 -25.97
N GLY A 77 9.03 20.12 -24.93
CA GLY A 77 10.06 19.09 -24.99
C GLY A 77 11.49 19.62 -25.00
N HIS A 78 11.72 20.89 -24.69
CA HIS A 78 13.05 21.51 -24.60
C HIS A 78 13.55 21.53 -23.16
N TYR A 79 14.88 21.52 -22.98
CA TYR A 79 15.51 21.61 -21.67
C TYR A 79 16.72 22.53 -21.66
N TYR A 80 17.03 23.07 -20.48
CA TYR A 80 18.15 23.98 -20.24
C TYR A 80 18.81 23.62 -18.90
N LEU A 81 20.14 23.39 -18.94
CA LEU A 81 21.00 23.26 -17.77
C LEU A 81 21.91 24.46 -17.71
N HIS A 82 21.64 25.41 -16.81
CA HIS A 82 22.41 26.62 -16.63
C HIS A 82 23.50 26.46 -15.57
N ASN A 83 24.56 27.26 -15.67
CA ASN A 83 25.65 27.30 -14.69
C ASN A 83 26.33 25.93 -14.47
N VAL A 84 26.49 25.15 -15.52
CA VAL A 84 27.17 23.84 -15.46
C VAL A 84 28.64 24.07 -15.14
N PRO A 85 29.23 23.52 -14.06
CA PRO A 85 30.66 23.65 -13.79
C PRO A 85 31.49 23.10 -14.93
N GLU A 86 32.70 23.65 -15.18
CA GLU A 86 33.58 23.10 -16.21
C GLU A 86 33.96 21.65 -15.93
N GLY A 87 33.94 20.80 -16.96
CA GLY A 87 34.29 19.38 -16.81
C GLY A 87 33.66 18.47 -17.86
N GLU A 88 34.03 17.20 -17.76
CA GLU A 88 33.45 16.13 -18.57
C GLU A 88 32.31 15.45 -17.76
N TYR A 89 31.21 15.20 -18.44
CA TYR A 89 29.98 14.72 -17.81
C TYR A 89 29.29 13.66 -18.66
N VAL A 90 28.39 12.91 -18.04
CA VAL A 90 27.40 12.07 -18.72
C VAL A 90 26.03 12.69 -18.46
N LEU A 91 25.37 13.14 -19.51
CA LEU A 91 23.98 13.62 -19.47
C LEU A 91 23.08 12.44 -19.78
N ALA A 92 22.23 12.08 -18.84
CA ALA A 92 21.28 11.00 -18.97
C ALA A 92 19.87 11.57 -19.07
N VAL A 93 19.11 11.14 -20.06
CA VAL A 93 17.68 11.40 -20.20
C VAL A 93 16.89 10.16 -19.81
N SER A 94 15.84 10.36 -19.02
CA SER A 94 14.91 9.30 -18.62
C SER A 94 13.49 9.84 -18.59
N MET A 95 12.56 9.04 -19.08
CA MET A 95 11.13 9.33 -19.05
C MET A 95 10.37 8.01 -18.86
N VAL A 96 9.29 8.05 -18.08
CA VAL A 96 8.42 6.88 -17.93
C VAL A 96 7.89 6.46 -19.30
N GLY A 97 8.06 5.19 -19.64
CA GLY A 97 7.68 4.67 -20.97
C GLY A 97 8.74 4.77 -22.05
N TYR A 98 9.95 5.24 -21.73
CA TYR A 98 11.05 5.38 -22.69
C TYR A 98 12.35 4.75 -22.18
N LYS A 99 13.20 4.31 -23.11
CA LYS A 99 14.56 3.83 -22.78
C LYS A 99 15.42 5.00 -22.33
N LYS A 100 16.08 4.84 -21.18
CA LYS A 100 17.10 5.77 -20.73
C LYS A 100 18.20 5.86 -21.80
N LEU A 101 18.56 7.09 -22.19
CA LEU A 101 19.65 7.35 -23.10
C LEU A 101 20.68 8.25 -22.44
N GLU A 102 21.94 8.04 -22.74
CA GLU A 102 23.07 8.79 -22.17
C GLU A 102 23.97 9.36 -23.25
N HIS A 103 24.45 10.59 -23.01
CA HIS A 103 25.37 11.27 -23.90
C HIS A 103 26.53 11.90 -23.11
N ARG A 104 27.76 11.79 -23.60
CA ARG A 104 28.90 12.47 -22.98
C ARG A 104 28.91 13.94 -23.35
N VAL A 105 29.09 14.82 -22.39
CA VAL A 105 29.04 16.27 -22.54
C VAL A 105 30.28 16.90 -21.93
N SER A 106 30.91 17.82 -22.67
CA SER A 106 32.06 18.61 -22.20
C SER A 106 31.61 20.06 -21.93
N ALA A 107 31.40 20.42 -20.69
CA ALA A 107 31.04 21.79 -20.33
C ALA A 107 32.26 22.69 -20.23
N ARG A 108 32.25 23.81 -20.97
CA ARG A 108 33.31 24.81 -20.93
C ARG A 108 32.71 26.20 -20.63
N SER A 109 33.41 27.00 -19.84
CA SER A 109 32.97 28.36 -19.47
C SER A 109 32.71 29.21 -20.70
N ASN A 110 31.67 30.03 -20.68
CA ASN A 110 31.22 30.89 -21.78
C ASN A 110 30.88 30.12 -23.06
N ARG A 111 30.50 28.85 -22.98
CA ARG A 111 30.01 28.09 -24.13
C ARG A 111 28.69 27.39 -23.82
N SER A 112 27.80 27.43 -24.82
CA SER A 112 26.58 26.66 -24.85
C SER A 112 26.76 25.44 -25.72
N GLN A 113 26.32 24.27 -25.25
CA GLN A 113 26.35 23.02 -26.01
C GLN A 113 24.92 22.53 -26.20
N GLU A 114 24.52 22.29 -27.44
CA GLU A 114 23.25 21.65 -27.76
C GLU A 114 23.42 20.13 -27.76
N VAL A 115 22.51 19.43 -27.09
CA VAL A 115 22.45 17.97 -27.02
C VAL A 115 21.00 17.54 -27.15
N ASN A 116 20.66 16.90 -28.26
CA ASN A 116 19.30 16.43 -28.51
C ASN A 116 19.23 14.94 -28.31
N PHE A 117 18.06 14.47 -27.82
CA PHE A 117 17.82 13.07 -27.53
C PHE A 117 16.61 12.56 -28.31
N ASP A 118 16.85 11.52 -29.13
CA ASP A 118 15.80 10.73 -29.77
C ASP A 118 15.59 9.47 -28.92
N ILE A 119 14.68 9.50 -27.96
CA ILE A 119 14.46 8.36 -27.09
C ILE A 119 13.40 7.42 -27.66
N GLU A 120 13.66 6.15 -27.53
CA GLU A 120 12.80 5.09 -28.02
C GLU A 120 11.79 4.72 -26.94
N ALA A 121 10.51 4.70 -27.33
CA ALA A 121 9.48 4.19 -26.44
C ALA A 121 9.86 2.79 -25.95
N ASN A 122 9.92 2.65 -24.66
CA ASN A 122 10.14 1.37 -24.00
C ASN A 122 8.85 1.04 -23.27
N ALA A 123 8.32 -0.14 -23.53
CA ALA A 123 7.29 -0.65 -22.64
C ALA A 123 7.83 -0.58 -21.21
N ILE A 124 7.08 0.06 -20.32
CA ILE A 124 7.46 0.21 -18.92
C ILE A 124 7.85 -1.17 -18.41
N ARG A 125 9.14 -1.41 -18.24
CA ARG A 125 9.56 -2.59 -17.52
C ARG A 125 9.10 -2.37 -16.09
N LEU A 126 8.35 -3.29 -15.53
CA LEU A 126 8.10 -3.34 -14.07
C LEU A 126 9.42 -3.18 -13.29
N ASN A 127 10.54 -3.42 -13.92
CA ASN A 127 11.89 -3.40 -13.37
C ASN A 127 12.58 -2.03 -13.39
N ASP A 128 12.12 -1.06 -14.19
CA ASP A 128 12.70 0.28 -14.27
C ASP A 128 12.07 1.26 -13.23
N VAL A 129 11.32 0.74 -12.26
CA VAL A 129 10.68 1.54 -11.22
C VAL A 129 11.60 1.69 -10.03
N LEU A 130 11.76 2.92 -9.54
CA LEU A 130 12.39 3.18 -8.24
C LEU A 130 11.49 2.68 -7.12
N VAL A 131 12.08 2.01 -6.14
CA VAL A 131 11.39 1.49 -4.96
C VAL A 131 12.06 1.99 -3.69
N SER A 132 11.25 2.25 -2.68
CA SER A 132 11.69 2.78 -1.38
C SER A 132 11.74 1.72 -0.26
N ALA A 133 11.62 0.44 -0.63
CA ALA A 133 11.54 -0.69 0.30
C ALA A 133 12.71 -0.82 1.30
N ASN A 134 13.84 -0.20 0.99
CA ASN A 134 15.01 -0.14 1.87
C ASN A 134 15.15 1.22 2.58
N ARG A 135 14.06 2.03 2.63
CA ARG A 135 14.02 3.42 3.13
C ARG A 135 14.93 4.39 2.37
N TYR A 136 15.28 4.07 1.14
CA TYR A 136 15.88 4.96 0.15
C TYR A 136 15.50 4.49 -1.25
N ASP A 137 15.47 5.42 -2.20
CA ASP A 137 15.11 5.12 -3.58
C ASP A 137 16.21 4.28 -4.24
N THR A 138 15.83 3.12 -4.76
CA THR A 138 16.71 2.23 -5.50
C THR A 138 15.94 1.63 -6.67
N ASP A 139 16.67 1.32 -7.74
CA ASP A 139 16.09 0.58 -8.86
C ASP A 139 15.63 -0.82 -8.41
N ARG A 140 14.42 -1.23 -8.80
CA ARG A 140 13.83 -2.52 -8.44
C ARG A 140 14.72 -3.72 -8.81
N GLN A 141 15.43 -3.66 -9.94
CA GLN A 141 16.34 -4.75 -10.38
C GLN A 141 17.52 -4.89 -9.46
N THR A 142 18.07 -3.77 -9.00
CA THR A 142 19.25 -3.73 -8.14
C THR A 142 18.92 -3.70 -6.66
N SER A 143 17.63 -3.66 -6.28
CA SER A 143 17.20 -3.82 -4.90
C SER A 143 17.53 -5.22 -4.38
N ALA A 144 18.09 -5.28 -3.18
CA ALA A 144 18.32 -6.54 -2.49
C ALA A 144 16.99 -7.22 -2.10
N THR A 145 15.96 -6.44 -1.80
CA THR A 145 14.62 -6.90 -1.42
C THR A 145 13.74 -7.09 -2.64
N VAL A 146 12.96 -8.17 -2.69
CA VAL A 146 11.91 -8.37 -3.71
C VAL A 146 10.74 -7.42 -3.41
N VAL A 147 10.39 -6.58 -4.36
CA VAL A 147 9.31 -5.59 -4.24
C VAL A 147 8.31 -5.77 -5.38
N GLY A 148 7.05 -6.04 -5.03
CA GLY A 148 5.92 -5.90 -5.94
C GLY A 148 5.59 -4.42 -6.12
N VAL A 149 5.25 -4.00 -7.34
CA VAL A 149 4.86 -2.62 -7.62
C VAL A 149 3.55 -2.60 -8.38
N LEU A 150 2.58 -1.87 -7.84
CA LEU A 150 1.31 -1.58 -8.49
C LEU A 150 1.32 -0.12 -8.94
N THR A 151 1.26 0.10 -10.24
CA THR A 151 1.29 1.44 -10.84
C THR A 151 -0.12 2.00 -11.05
N PRO A 152 -0.31 3.32 -11.19
CA PRO A 152 -1.59 3.92 -11.55
C PRO A 152 -2.18 3.37 -12.85
N ALA A 153 -1.33 3.14 -13.85
CA ALA A 153 -1.77 2.55 -15.12
C ALA A 153 -2.34 1.13 -14.94
N ALA A 154 -1.69 0.31 -14.09
CA ALA A 154 -2.21 -1.03 -13.77
C ALA A 154 -3.52 -0.94 -12.99
N MET A 155 -3.67 0.00 -12.05
CA MET A 155 -4.93 0.23 -11.33
C MET A 155 -6.04 0.70 -12.28
N GLU A 156 -5.72 1.60 -13.21
CA GLU A 156 -6.65 2.07 -14.23
C GLU A 156 -7.10 0.92 -15.15
N ASP A 157 -6.18 0.06 -15.59
CA ASP A 157 -6.48 -1.07 -16.48
C ASP A 157 -7.45 -2.07 -15.84
N VAL A 158 -7.28 -2.37 -14.56
CA VAL A 158 -8.19 -3.26 -13.82
C VAL A 158 -9.47 -2.55 -13.32
N GLY A 159 -9.55 -1.22 -13.48
CA GLY A 159 -10.70 -0.43 -13.04
C GLY A 159 -10.79 -0.25 -11.53
N ALA A 160 -9.66 -0.33 -10.81
CA ALA A 160 -9.62 -0.15 -9.36
C ALA A 160 -9.86 1.31 -8.97
N VAL A 161 -10.77 1.56 -8.05
CA VAL A 161 -11.11 2.91 -7.55
C VAL A 161 -10.46 3.22 -6.19
N ASN A 162 -9.98 2.21 -5.50
CA ASN A 162 -9.27 2.32 -4.21
C ASN A 162 -8.13 1.30 -4.10
N LEU A 163 -7.39 1.37 -2.99
CA LEU A 163 -6.25 0.50 -2.74
C LEU A 163 -6.65 -0.98 -2.70
N ALA A 164 -7.74 -1.34 -2.00
CA ALA A 164 -8.17 -2.72 -1.84
C ALA A 164 -8.42 -3.41 -3.19
N GLU A 165 -9.09 -2.72 -4.13
CA GLU A 165 -9.41 -3.25 -5.45
C GLU A 165 -8.17 -3.44 -6.33
N GLY A 166 -7.10 -2.66 -6.13
CA GLY A 166 -5.83 -2.81 -6.85
C GLY A 166 -4.96 -3.94 -6.31
N LEU A 167 -4.94 -4.15 -4.99
CA LEU A 167 -4.04 -5.10 -4.34
C LEU A 167 -4.27 -6.56 -4.74
N VAL A 168 -5.47 -6.94 -5.18
CA VAL A 168 -5.78 -8.30 -5.64
C VAL A 168 -4.96 -8.73 -6.87
N PHE A 169 -4.40 -7.76 -7.60
CA PHE A 169 -3.56 -7.98 -8.77
C PHE A 169 -2.05 -7.91 -8.44
N GLN A 170 -1.69 -8.36 -7.24
CA GLN A 170 -0.30 -8.51 -6.82
C GLN A 170 -0.01 -9.96 -6.39
N PRO A 171 1.17 -10.54 -6.77
CA PRO A 171 1.50 -11.90 -6.40
C PRO A 171 1.56 -12.07 -4.87
N GLY A 172 1.06 -13.18 -4.36
CA GLY A 172 1.05 -13.46 -2.92
C GLY A 172 0.00 -12.69 -2.12
N LEU A 173 -0.80 -11.81 -2.76
CA LEU A 173 -1.85 -11.05 -2.08
C LEU A 173 -3.24 -11.58 -2.43
N ARG A 174 -4.12 -11.53 -1.43
CA ARG A 174 -5.54 -11.77 -1.57
C ARG A 174 -6.31 -10.79 -0.67
N VAL A 175 -7.28 -10.09 -1.23
CA VAL A 175 -8.21 -9.24 -0.47
C VAL A 175 -9.53 -9.99 -0.36
N GLU A 176 -10.06 -10.06 0.85
CA GLU A 176 -11.32 -10.73 1.14
C GLU A 176 -12.24 -9.82 1.97
N ASN A 177 -13.54 -9.97 1.75
CA ASN A 177 -14.55 -9.45 2.68
C ASN A 177 -14.71 -10.43 3.85
N THR A 178 -14.75 -9.91 5.06
CA THR A 178 -14.87 -10.70 6.29
C THR A 178 -16.20 -10.48 7.02
N CYS A 179 -17.05 -9.57 6.53
CA CYS A 179 -18.38 -9.31 7.11
C CYS A 179 -19.36 -8.84 6.03
N GLN A 180 -20.51 -9.50 5.90
CA GLN A 180 -21.56 -9.15 4.94
C GLN A 180 -22.15 -7.76 5.19
N ASN A 181 -22.43 -7.45 6.45
CA ASN A 181 -23.20 -6.25 6.78
C ASN A 181 -22.41 -4.96 6.59
N CYS A 182 -21.17 -4.89 7.06
CA CYS A 182 -20.38 -3.66 7.00
C CYS A 182 -19.27 -3.67 5.93
N GLY A 183 -18.94 -4.84 5.35
CA GLY A 183 -18.01 -4.96 4.24
C GLY A 183 -16.56 -4.67 4.64
N VAL A 184 -16.08 -5.26 5.74
CA VAL A 184 -14.68 -5.16 6.16
C VAL A 184 -13.80 -5.93 5.18
N ASN A 185 -12.83 -5.25 4.56
CA ASN A 185 -11.85 -5.84 3.66
C ASN A 185 -10.52 -6.08 4.37
N SER A 186 -10.06 -7.32 4.37
CA SER A 186 -8.75 -7.74 4.89
C SER A 186 -7.81 -8.13 3.76
N VAL A 187 -6.53 -7.76 3.84
CA VAL A 187 -5.51 -8.17 2.87
C VAL A 187 -4.62 -9.25 3.48
N ARG A 188 -4.60 -10.41 2.86
CA ARG A 188 -3.69 -11.51 3.22
C ARG A 188 -2.44 -11.47 2.35
N ILE A 189 -1.28 -11.60 2.98
CA ILE A 189 0.01 -11.70 2.28
C ILE A 189 0.59 -13.09 2.52
N ASN A 190 0.82 -13.85 1.44
CA ASN A 190 1.35 -15.22 1.51
C ASN A 190 0.56 -16.11 2.50
N GLY A 191 -0.79 -15.95 2.54
CA GLY A 191 -1.68 -16.71 3.42
C GLY A 191 -1.72 -16.28 4.88
N LEU A 192 -0.89 -15.35 5.31
CA LEU A 192 -1.01 -14.72 6.63
C LEU A 192 -2.15 -13.71 6.61
N ASP A 193 -2.89 -13.65 7.70
CA ASP A 193 -4.03 -12.77 7.90
C ASP A 193 -3.63 -11.28 7.79
N GLY A 194 -4.60 -10.42 7.48
CA GLY A 194 -4.41 -8.97 7.35
C GLY A 194 -3.76 -8.32 8.57
N LYS A 195 -4.05 -8.84 9.75
CA LYS A 195 -3.44 -8.42 11.02
C LYS A 195 -1.91 -8.54 11.07
N TYR A 196 -1.29 -9.30 10.18
CA TYR A 196 0.15 -9.45 10.03
C TYR A 196 0.76 -8.56 8.95
N SER A 197 -0.04 -7.73 8.31
CA SER A 197 0.36 -6.84 7.22
C SER A 197 0.38 -5.39 7.68
N GLN A 198 1.53 -4.72 7.52
CA GLN A 198 1.66 -3.30 7.85
C GLN A 198 1.35 -2.44 6.63
N VAL A 199 0.34 -1.58 6.72
CA VAL A 199 0.05 -0.58 5.70
C VAL A 199 0.72 0.75 6.07
N LEU A 200 1.42 1.34 5.11
CA LEU A 200 2.16 2.59 5.26
C LEU A 200 1.68 3.61 4.22
N ILE A 201 1.77 4.88 4.56
CA ILE A 201 1.71 6.00 3.60
C ILE A 201 3.07 6.70 3.62
N ASP A 202 3.74 6.76 2.47
CA ASP A 202 5.09 7.33 2.30
C ASP A 202 6.11 6.78 3.32
N GLY A 203 6.07 5.47 3.57
CA GLY A 203 6.96 4.76 4.49
C GLY A 203 6.65 4.93 5.96
N ARG A 204 5.49 5.47 6.33
CA ARG A 204 5.09 5.78 7.72
C ARG A 204 3.85 4.99 8.13
N PRO A 205 3.87 4.34 9.29
CA PRO A 205 2.72 3.60 9.79
C PRO A 205 1.67 4.58 10.37
N VAL A 206 0.79 5.08 9.52
CA VAL A 206 -0.33 5.94 9.92
C VAL A 206 -1.63 5.17 10.14
N PHE A 207 -1.65 3.89 9.75
CA PHE A 207 -2.78 3.02 10.02
C PHE A 207 -2.71 2.49 11.45
N SER A 208 -3.61 2.98 12.28
CA SER A 208 -3.85 2.49 13.65
C SER A 208 -4.76 1.25 13.65
N SER A 209 -5.04 0.71 14.83
CA SER A 209 -6.03 -0.37 15.01
C SER A 209 -7.40 0.04 14.46
N LEU A 210 -7.88 1.26 14.74
CA LEU A 210 -9.17 1.73 14.24
C LEU A 210 -9.16 1.99 12.73
N ALA A 211 -8.07 2.57 12.20
CA ALA A 211 -7.90 2.79 10.77
C ALA A 211 -7.78 1.48 9.98
N GLY A 212 -7.28 0.42 10.59
CA GLY A 212 -7.11 -0.90 9.97
C GLY A 212 -8.44 -1.52 9.53
N VAL A 213 -9.51 -1.28 10.27
CA VAL A 213 -10.84 -1.92 10.04
C VAL A 213 -11.34 -1.69 8.61
N TYR A 214 -11.27 -0.46 8.10
CA TYR A 214 -11.76 -0.11 6.74
C TYR A 214 -10.72 0.59 5.86
N GLY A 215 -9.51 0.78 6.38
CA GLY A 215 -8.50 1.68 5.81
C GLY A 215 -8.11 1.41 4.37
N LEU A 216 -8.12 0.15 3.92
CA LEU A 216 -7.77 -0.19 2.54
C LEU A 216 -8.73 0.42 1.50
N GLU A 217 -10.02 0.55 1.83
CA GLU A 217 -11.00 1.17 0.93
C GLU A 217 -11.01 2.71 1.03
N GLN A 218 -10.51 3.25 2.15
CA GLN A 218 -10.45 4.69 2.42
C GLN A 218 -9.30 5.39 1.67
N VAL A 219 -8.35 4.63 1.10
CA VAL A 219 -7.27 5.17 0.25
C VAL A 219 -7.72 5.19 -1.21
N PRO A 220 -8.12 6.36 -1.77
CA PRO A 220 -8.58 6.44 -3.14
C PRO A 220 -7.41 6.27 -4.13
N ALA A 221 -7.67 5.58 -5.26
CA ALA A 221 -6.67 5.37 -6.31
C ALA A 221 -6.07 6.68 -6.85
N SER A 222 -6.84 7.77 -6.77
CA SER A 222 -6.44 9.11 -7.23
C SER A 222 -5.25 9.68 -6.46
N MET A 223 -5.08 9.35 -5.18
CA MET A 223 -3.95 9.84 -4.38
C MET A 223 -2.65 9.04 -4.60
N ILE A 224 -2.74 7.87 -5.23
CA ILE A 224 -1.65 6.90 -5.33
C ILE A 224 -0.75 7.20 -6.53
N ASP A 225 0.56 7.34 -6.29
CA ASP A 225 1.60 7.33 -7.33
C ASP A 225 2.01 5.88 -7.66
N ARG A 226 2.22 5.07 -6.63
CA ARG A 226 2.46 3.63 -6.73
C ARG A 226 2.22 2.96 -5.38
N VAL A 227 2.00 1.67 -5.41
CA VAL A 227 2.00 0.84 -4.20
C VAL A 227 3.16 -0.12 -4.27
N GLU A 228 3.98 -0.11 -3.23
CA GLU A 228 5.11 -1.03 -3.07
C GLU A 228 4.72 -2.13 -2.09
N VAL A 229 4.85 -3.37 -2.50
CA VAL A 229 4.52 -4.54 -1.68
C VAL A 229 5.79 -5.33 -1.39
N ILE A 230 6.14 -5.41 -0.12
CA ILE A 230 7.24 -6.24 0.38
C ILE A 230 6.59 -7.45 1.03
N ARG A 231 6.87 -8.64 0.51
CA ARG A 231 6.39 -9.91 1.08
C ARG A 231 7.38 -10.45 2.09
N GLY A 232 6.86 -11.11 3.14
CA GLY A 232 7.68 -11.60 4.24
C GLY A 232 8.05 -10.52 5.26
N GLY A 233 8.82 -10.86 6.28
CA GLY A 233 9.06 -10.00 7.43
C GLY A 233 9.68 -8.64 7.10
N GLY A 234 8.96 -7.58 7.39
CA GLY A 234 9.36 -6.18 7.23
C GLY A 234 9.67 -5.46 8.55
N SER A 235 9.50 -6.14 9.69
CA SER A 235 9.55 -5.52 11.02
C SER A 235 10.88 -4.83 11.34
N SER A 236 11.99 -5.31 10.79
CA SER A 236 13.29 -4.70 10.97
C SER A 236 13.45 -3.28 10.42
N LEU A 237 12.54 -2.84 9.55
CA LEU A 237 12.53 -1.46 9.05
C LEU A 237 11.27 -0.70 9.46
N PHE A 238 10.13 -1.39 9.45
CA PHE A 238 8.82 -0.76 9.54
C PHE A 238 8.14 -1.01 10.89
N GLY A 239 8.77 -1.77 11.80
CA GLY A 239 8.33 -1.96 13.17
C GLY A 239 7.37 -3.12 13.37
N ALA A 240 6.68 -3.12 14.51
CA ALA A 240 5.69 -4.10 14.90
C ALA A 240 4.63 -4.29 13.82
N ASN A 241 4.02 -5.48 13.75
CA ASN A 241 2.95 -5.90 12.82
C ASN A 241 3.39 -6.17 11.38
N ALA A 242 4.60 -5.80 10.93
CA ALA A 242 5.10 -6.12 9.60
C ALA A 242 5.63 -7.57 9.50
N ILE A 243 4.85 -8.55 9.94
CA ILE A 243 5.21 -9.99 9.98
C ILE A 243 5.01 -10.63 8.62
N GLY A 244 3.82 -10.48 8.04
CA GLY A 244 3.44 -11.03 6.73
C GLY A 244 4.01 -10.23 5.57
N GLY A 245 4.17 -8.94 5.78
CA GLY A 245 4.69 -8.02 4.78
C GLY A 245 4.33 -6.57 5.04
N VAL A 246 4.68 -5.74 4.06
CA VAL A 246 4.44 -4.30 4.08
C VAL A 246 3.78 -3.88 2.77
N ILE A 247 2.74 -3.08 2.88
CA ILE A 247 2.09 -2.40 1.77
C ILE A 247 2.36 -0.90 1.94
N ASN A 248 3.25 -0.35 1.12
CA ASN A 248 3.62 1.05 1.20
C ASN A 248 2.98 1.84 0.06
N VAL A 249 2.03 2.69 0.40
CA VAL A 249 1.37 3.60 -0.54
C VAL A 249 2.25 4.84 -0.70
N ILE A 250 2.77 5.05 -1.90
CA ILE A 250 3.49 6.28 -2.24
C ILE A 250 2.50 7.25 -2.86
N THR A 251 2.38 8.43 -2.26
CA THR A 251 1.44 9.46 -2.70
C THR A 251 2.02 10.28 -3.87
N ARG A 252 1.13 10.80 -4.74
CA ARG A 252 1.53 11.58 -5.91
C ARG A 252 2.22 12.87 -5.52
N GLU A 253 3.35 13.15 -6.16
CA GLU A 253 4.04 14.45 -6.08
C GLU A 253 3.72 15.28 -7.33
N PRO A 254 3.43 16.58 -7.21
CA PRO A 254 3.19 17.44 -8.37
C PRO A 254 4.50 17.64 -9.14
N LEU A 255 4.52 17.21 -10.39
CA LEU A 255 5.66 17.33 -11.28
C LEU A 255 5.45 18.38 -12.38
N TYR A 256 4.20 18.55 -12.80
CA TYR A 256 3.72 19.49 -13.83
C TYR A 256 2.29 19.89 -13.54
N ASN A 257 1.80 20.95 -14.19
CA ASN A 257 0.42 21.38 -14.08
C ASN A 257 -0.50 20.38 -14.79
N SER A 258 -1.52 19.92 -14.12
CA SER A 258 -2.50 18.97 -14.69
C SER A 258 -3.83 19.05 -13.97
N LEU A 259 -4.88 18.63 -14.65
CA LEU A 259 -6.22 18.46 -14.09
C LEU A 259 -6.86 17.19 -14.65
N ASP A 260 -7.25 16.27 -13.77
CA ASP A 260 -8.03 15.08 -14.10
C ASP A 260 -9.36 15.11 -13.35
N ILE A 261 -10.46 14.95 -14.07
CA ILE A 261 -11.80 14.78 -13.51
C ILE A 261 -12.39 13.50 -14.09
N ALA A 262 -12.86 12.60 -13.24
CA ALA A 262 -13.49 11.37 -13.68
C ALA A 262 -14.78 11.07 -12.93
N HIS A 263 -15.71 10.42 -13.64
CA HIS A 263 -16.94 9.89 -13.07
C HIS A 263 -17.25 8.52 -13.67
N THR A 264 -17.55 7.54 -12.81
CA THR A 264 -17.91 6.18 -13.22
C THR A 264 -19.17 5.77 -12.50
N VAL A 265 -20.11 5.24 -13.26
CA VAL A 265 -21.37 4.67 -12.79
C VAL A 265 -21.32 3.18 -13.01
N SER A 266 -21.62 2.40 -11.97
CA SER A 266 -21.64 0.95 -12.02
C SER A 266 -23.01 0.42 -11.57
N ASN A 267 -23.46 -0.65 -12.17
CA ASN A 267 -24.69 -1.34 -11.80
C ASN A 267 -24.38 -2.80 -11.45
N LEU A 268 -24.73 -3.19 -10.24
CA LEU A 268 -24.53 -4.52 -9.66
C LEU A 268 -25.79 -5.36 -9.97
N GLU A 269 -25.72 -6.29 -10.89
CA GLU A 269 -26.78 -7.22 -11.31
C GLU A 269 -28.16 -6.59 -11.60
N GLY A 270 -28.23 -5.29 -11.94
CA GLY A 270 -29.50 -4.57 -12.11
C GLY A 270 -30.17 -4.15 -10.80
N LYS A 271 -29.61 -4.49 -9.63
CA LYS A 271 -30.24 -4.29 -8.31
C LYS A 271 -29.72 -3.06 -7.57
N ALA A 272 -28.44 -2.72 -7.69
CA ALA A 272 -27.80 -1.63 -6.95
C ALA A 272 -26.86 -0.79 -7.81
N TRP A 273 -26.74 0.49 -7.49
CA TRP A 273 -25.85 1.44 -8.15
C TRP A 273 -24.64 1.78 -7.28
N ASP A 274 -23.47 1.93 -7.91
CA ASP A 274 -22.23 2.42 -7.29
C ASP A 274 -21.65 3.52 -8.18
N ASN A 275 -21.57 4.73 -7.65
CA ASN A 275 -21.11 5.93 -8.35
C ASN A 275 -19.80 6.40 -7.73
N VAL A 276 -18.77 6.62 -8.55
CA VAL A 276 -17.47 7.11 -8.13
C VAL A 276 -17.09 8.34 -8.93
N SER A 277 -16.77 9.42 -8.25
CA SER A 277 -16.23 10.64 -8.85
C SER A 277 -14.84 10.92 -8.29
N SER A 278 -13.91 11.40 -9.09
CA SER A 278 -12.58 11.81 -8.64
C SER A 278 -12.14 13.11 -9.32
N LEU A 279 -11.38 13.90 -8.57
CA LEU A 279 -10.74 15.15 -9.01
C LEU A 279 -9.27 15.09 -8.61
N ASN A 280 -8.37 15.37 -9.53
CA ASN A 280 -6.95 15.50 -9.26
C ASN A 280 -6.43 16.75 -9.96
N ALA A 281 -5.70 17.59 -9.25
CA ALA A 281 -5.09 18.79 -9.81
C ALA A 281 -3.66 18.95 -9.31
N ALA A 282 -2.73 19.20 -10.19
CA ALA A 282 -1.34 19.48 -9.85
C ALA A 282 -0.97 20.88 -10.33
N PHE A 283 -0.29 21.62 -9.46
CA PHE A 283 0.20 22.97 -9.71
C PHE A 283 1.67 23.02 -9.36
N VAL A 284 2.50 23.53 -10.26
CA VAL A 284 3.94 23.67 -10.05
C VAL A 284 4.37 25.07 -10.46
N SER A 285 5.12 25.75 -9.59
CA SER A 285 5.65 27.09 -9.92
C SER A 285 6.64 27.03 -11.10
N PRO A 286 6.76 28.09 -11.93
CA PRO A 286 7.67 28.10 -13.08
C PRO A 286 9.13 27.83 -12.71
N ASP A 287 9.57 28.24 -11.52
CA ASP A 287 10.91 27.98 -10.99
C ASP A 287 11.04 26.58 -10.32
N ARG A 288 9.95 25.80 -10.30
CA ARG A 288 9.85 24.46 -9.66
C ARG A 288 10.24 24.42 -8.18
N ARG A 289 10.22 25.57 -7.50
CA ARG A 289 10.48 25.64 -6.06
C ARG A 289 9.29 25.25 -5.22
N ALA A 290 8.08 25.43 -5.73
CA ALA A 290 6.85 25.08 -5.03
C ALA A 290 5.93 24.25 -5.94
N GLY A 291 5.18 23.36 -5.34
CA GLY A 291 4.14 22.62 -6.02
C GLY A 291 3.09 22.13 -5.04
N ALA A 292 1.89 21.91 -5.55
CA ALA A 292 0.78 21.35 -4.79
C ALA A 292 0.01 20.37 -5.67
N TYR A 293 -0.27 19.19 -5.14
CA TYR A 293 -1.18 18.20 -5.70
C TYR A 293 -2.42 18.15 -4.81
N VAL A 294 -3.59 18.36 -5.40
CA VAL A 294 -4.89 18.29 -4.72
C VAL A 294 -5.63 17.09 -5.28
N PHE A 295 -6.20 16.29 -4.42
CA PHE A 295 -7.04 15.15 -4.80
C PHE A 295 -8.38 15.21 -4.08
N GLY A 296 -9.42 14.77 -4.77
CA GLY A 296 -10.76 14.57 -4.21
C GLY A 296 -11.37 13.29 -4.75
N SER A 297 -12.16 12.62 -3.92
CA SER A 297 -12.91 11.44 -4.31
C SER A 297 -14.27 11.41 -3.61
N HIS A 298 -15.30 11.02 -4.34
CA HIS A 298 -16.62 10.78 -3.77
C HIS A 298 -17.17 9.45 -4.31
N ARG A 299 -17.65 8.59 -3.42
CA ARG A 299 -18.29 7.33 -3.77
C ARG A 299 -19.62 7.19 -3.06
N ALA A 300 -20.62 6.72 -3.79
CA ALA A 300 -21.93 6.41 -3.26
C ALA A 300 -22.40 5.07 -3.85
N ARG A 301 -22.47 4.03 -3.02
CA ARG A 301 -22.97 2.70 -3.35
C ARG A 301 -24.22 2.41 -2.56
N GLN A 302 -25.25 1.92 -3.25
CA GLN A 302 -26.47 1.40 -2.63
C GLN A 302 -26.21 0.02 -2.00
N GLY A 303 -26.99 -0.36 -1.01
CA GLY A 303 -26.97 -1.73 -0.47
C GLY A 303 -27.40 -2.73 -1.56
N PHE A 304 -26.71 -3.87 -1.59
CA PHE A 304 -26.99 -4.95 -2.53
C PHE A 304 -27.46 -6.19 -1.75
N ASP A 305 -28.70 -6.58 -2.01
CA ASP A 305 -29.34 -7.79 -1.54
C ASP A 305 -29.31 -8.81 -2.69
N HIS A 306 -28.54 -9.89 -2.51
CA HIS A 306 -28.30 -10.89 -3.55
C HIS A 306 -29.48 -11.82 -3.73
N ASP A 307 -30.01 -12.36 -2.66
CA ASP A 307 -31.01 -13.43 -2.67
C ASP A 307 -32.45 -12.95 -2.49
N GLY A 308 -32.64 -11.67 -2.12
CA GLY A 308 -33.97 -11.03 -2.02
C GLY A 308 -34.64 -11.26 -0.69
N ASP A 309 -33.90 -11.57 0.38
CA ASP A 309 -34.43 -11.79 1.73
C ASP A 309 -34.64 -10.49 2.51
N GLY A 310 -34.20 -9.34 1.96
CA GLY A 310 -34.29 -8.02 2.57
C GLY A 310 -33.06 -7.63 3.37
N PHE A 311 -32.04 -8.48 3.45
CA PHE A 311 -30.76 -8.22 4.09
C PHE A 311 -29.66 -8.05 3.03
N THR A 312 -28.68 -7.20 3.29
CA THR A 312 -27.63 -6.93 2.32
C THR A 312 -26.45 -7.90 2.46
N GLU A 313 -25.91 -8.41 1.34
CA GLU A 313 -24.61 -9.09 1.24
C GLU A 313 -23.48 -8.10 0.95
N LEU A 314 -23.84 -6.91 0.46
CA LEU A 314 -22.92 -5.81 0.29
C LEU A 314 -23.57 -4.52 0.77
N GLY A 315 -23.16 -4.01 1.91
CA GLY A 315 -23.75 -2.85 2.56
C GLY A 315 -23.67 -1.57 1.72
N CYS A 316 -24.50 -0.59 2.03
CA CYS A 316 -24.38 0.75 1.42
C CYS A 316 -23.12 1.46 1.91
N LEU A 317 -22.58 2.34 1.05
CA LEU A 317 -21.36 3.10 1.30
C LEU A 317 -21.51 4.52 0.77
N ARG A 318 -21.17 5.51 1.58
CA ARG A 318 -20.91 6.89 1.13
C ARG A 318 -19.56 7.31 1.67
N SER A 319 -18.63 7.65 0.79
CA SER A 319 -17.29 8.09 1.16
C SER A 319 -16.94 9.36 0.40
N SER A 320 -16.33 10.30 1.07
CA SER A 320 -15.83 11.55 0.47
C SER A 320 -14.46 11.84 1.06
N SER A 321 -13.46 11.97 0.20
CA SER A 321 -12.10 12.31 0.60
C SER A 321 -11.66 13.56 -0.13
N LEU A 322 -10.97 14.45 0.57
CA LEU A 322 -10.31 15.63 0.01
C LEU A 322 -8.95 15.79 0.69
N GLY A 323 -7.93 16.03 -0.10
CA GLY A 323 -6.60 16.23 0.46
C GLY A 323 -5.67 16.96 -0.49
N PHE A 324 -4.50 17.28 0.03
CA PHE A 324 -3.42 17.86 -0.76
C PHE A 324 -2.05 17.39 -0.27
N ARG A 325 -1.09 17.40 -1.17
CA ARG A 325 0.34 17.29 -0.90
C ARG A 325 1.03 18.48 -1.55
N SER A 326 1.80 19.22 -0.78
CA SER A 326 2.55 20.37 -1.27
C SER A 326 4.02 20.25 -0.89
N PHE A 327 4.88 20.82 -1.72
CA PHE A 327 6.29 20.95 -1.39
C PHE A 327 6.78 22.37 -1.60
N TYR A 328 7.81 22.73 -0.83
CA TYR A 328 8.59 23.93 -1.02
C TYR A 328 10.09 23.63 -0.90
N ARG A 329 10.84 23.90 -1.98
CA ARG A 329 12.31 23.79 -1.99
C ARG A 329 12.89 25.06 -1.38
N VAL A 330 13.30 24.97 -0.10
CA VAL A 330 13.91 26.05 0.64
C VAL A 330 15.26 26.42 0.02
N SER A 331 15.97 25.41 -0.49
CA SER A 331 17.20 25.52 -1.28
C SER A 331 17.28 24.38 -2.28
N ASP A 332 18.31 24.36 -3.15
CA ASP A 332 18.56 23.25 -4.09
C ASP A 332 18.84 21.92 -3.36
N ARG A 333 19.07 21.95 -2.06
CA ARG A 333 19.41 20.79 -1.22
C ARG A 333 18.43 20.51 -0.11
N SER A 334 17.39 21.31 0.03
CA SER A 334 16.41 21.14 1.10
C SER A 334 14.99 21.32 0.60
N LYS A 335 14.11 20.41 1.00
CA LYS A 335 12.69 20.37 0.63
C LYS A 335 11.84 20.20 1.88
N LEU A 336 10.82 21.04 2.00
CA LEU A 336 9.73 20.90 2.96
C LEU A 336 8.54 20.29 2.23
N THR A 337 7.92 19.26 2.81
CA THR A 337 6.70 18.65 2.28
C THR A 337 5.61 18.69 3.35
N LEU A 338 4.42 19.14 2.98
CA LEU A 338 3.24 19.18 3.83
C LEU A 338 2.10 18.42 3.14
N GLU A 339 1.45 17.56 3.89
CA GLU A 339 0.29 16.78 3.47
C GLU A 339 -0.85 16.95 4.44
N TYR A 340 -2.07 16.92 3.90
CA TYR A 340 -3.28 16.85 4.70
C TYR A 340 -4.38 16.17 3.89
N HIS A 341 -5.17 15.35 4.57
CA HIS A 341 -6.39 14.78 4.01
C HIS A 341 -7.48 14.69 5.08
N ASN A 342 -8.70 14.85 4.60
CA ASN A 342 -9.92 14.59 5.35
C ASN A 342 -10.71 13.53 4.60
N THR A 343 -11.24 12.54 5.33
CA THR A 343 -12.12 11.52 4.79
C THR A 343 -13.34 11.38 5.68
N TYR A 344 -14.50 11.50 5.08
CA TYR A 344 -15.78 11.12 5.66
C TYR A 344 -16.23 9.79 5.05
N GLU A 345 -16.66 8.84 5.87
CA GLU A 345 -17.20 7.59 5.39
C GLU A 345 -18.38 7.13 6.24
N PHE A 346 -19.45 6.75 5.58
CA PHE A 346 -20.63 6.12 6.16
C PHE A 346 -20.84 4.76 5.51
N ARG A 347 -20.99 3.73 6.34
CA ARG A 347 -21.29 2.35 5.93
C ARG A 347 -22.46 1.82 6.71
N ARG A 348 -23.31 1.03 6.06
CA ARG A 348 -24.39 0.31 6.72
C ARG A 348 -24.79 -0.92 5.92
N GLY A 349 -24.99 -2.04 6.62
CA GLY A 349 -25.64 -3.23 6.12
C GLY A 349 -26.57 -3.85 7.14
N GLY A 350 -27.18 -4.97 6.78
CA GLY A 350 -28.28 -5.61 7.46
C GLY A 350 -29.57 -5.38 6.73
N ASP A 351 -30.69 -5.32 7.46
CA ASP A 351 -32.02 -5.05 6.88
C ASP A 351 -32.44 -3.59 7.04
N SER A 352 -33.59 -3.25 6.43
CA SER A 352 -34.27 -1.95 6.63
C SER A 352 -33.34 -0.74 6.48
N ILE A 353 -32.51 -0.72 5.43
CA ILE A 353 -31.41 0.25 5.21
C ILE A 353 -31.88 1.71 5.25
N ASP A 354 -33.14 1.99 4.90
CA ASP A 354 -33.70 3.36 4.87
C ASP A 354 -34.22 3.84 6.23
N LEU A 355 -34.26 2.96 7.25
CA LEU A 355 -34.71 3.29 8.59
C LEU A 355 -33.51 3.58 9.50
N GLN A 356 -33.79 4.10 10.73
CA GLN A 356 -32.72 4.22 11.75
C GLN A 356 -32.20 2.81 12.12
N PRO A 357 -30.90 2.64 12.44
CA PRO A 357 -30.32 1.32 12.64
C PRO A 357 -30.99 0.52 13.77
N HIS A 358 -31.43 1.16 14.85
CA HIS A 358 -32.17 0.52 15.92
C HIS A 358 -33.63 0.11 15.57
N GLN A 359 -34.09 0.39 14.36
CA GLN A 359 -35.38 -0.07 13.86
C GLN A 359 -35.26 -1.33 13.01
N ALA A 360 -34.05 -1.70 12.63
CA ALA A 360 -33.71 -2.91 11.90
C ALA A 360 -33.64 -4.14 12.83
N LEU A 361 -33.84 -5.33 12.27
CA LEU A 361 -33.63 -6.58 12.99
C LEU A 361 -32.13 -6.86 13.18
N VAL A 362 -31.34 -6.57 12.14
CA VAL A 362 -29.88 -6.61 12.19
C VAL A 362 -29.36 -5.36 11.49
N ALA A 363 -28.53 -4.59 12.18
CA ALA A 363 -27.82 -3.49 11.55
C ALA A 363 -26.39 -3.37 12.05
N GLU A 364 -25.47 -3.25 11.12
CA GLU A 364 -24.09 -2.88 11.37
C GLU A 364 -23.81 -1.58 10.62
N GLN A 365 -23.58 -0.51 11.36
CA GLN A 365 -23.35 0.83 10.82
C GLN A 365 -22.09 1.42 11.42
N ALA A 366 -21.29 2.06 10.58
CA ALA A 366 -20.15 2.86 11.03
C ALA A 366 -20.07 4.16 10.25
N GLU A 367 -19.82 5.25 10.97
CA GLU A 367 -19.59 6.58 10.43
C GLU A 367 -18.24 7.09 10.93
N HIS A 368 -17.35 7.42 9.98
CA HIS A 368 -15.98 7.83 10.27
C HIS A 368 -15.72 9.26 9.81
N HIS A 369 -15.07 10.03 10.67
CA HIS A 369 -14.45 11.30 10.34
C HIS A 369 -12.94 11.19 10.56
N ILE A 370 -12.16 11.16 9.49
CA ILE A 370 -10.72 10.96 9.51
C ILE A 370 -10.03 12.24 9.08
N ASN A 371 -9.10 12.71 9.90
CA ASN A 371 -8.21 13.82 9.59
C ASN A 371 -6.77 13.33 9.72
N GLY A 372 -6.03 13.39 8.64
CA GLY A 372 -4.63 12.96 8.62
C GLY A 372 -3.73 13.99 7.96
N GLY A 373 -2.47 14.00 8.35
CA GLY A 373 -1.50 14.85 7.70
C GLY A 373 -0.07 14.56 8.12
N SER A 374 0.87 15.09 7.36
CA SER A 374 2.29 14.92 7.64
C SER A 374 3.09 16.17 7.27
N LEU A 375 4.19 16.36 7.98
CA LEU A 375 5.21 17.35 7.69
C LEU A 375 6.56 16.64 7.60
N SER A 376 7.31 16.87 6.51
CA SER A 376 8.68 16.37 6.40
C SER A 376 9.63 17.43 5.88
N PHE A 377 10.86 17.35 6.37
CA PHE A 377 11.96 18.20 5.93
C PHE A 377 13.13 17.33 5.53
N ASP A 378 13.53 17.42 4.27
CA ASP A 378 14.64 16.67 3.68
C ASP A 378 15.81 17.63 3.42
N LEU A 379 17.01 17.23 3.82
CA LEU A 379 18.25 17.98 3.63
C LEU A 379 19.34 17.08 3.06
N ALA A 380 19.97 17.48 1.98
CA ALA A 380 21.12 16.79 1.41
C ALA A 380 22.42 17.58 1.58
N SER A 381 23.55 16.89 1.72
CA SER A 381 24.88 17.50 1.67
C SER A 381 25.20 18.04 0.26
N ALA A 382 26.25 18.87 0.15
CA ALA A 382 26.64 19.46 -1.12
C ALA A 382 27.08 18.42 -2.18
N ASP A 383 27.64 17.32 -1.73
CA ASP A 383 28.06 16.17 -2.56
C ASP A 383 26.96 15.12 -2.73
N GLN A 384 25.74 15.36 -2.20
CA GLN A 384 24.56 14.49 -2.26
C GLN A 384 24.74 13.12 -1.57
N ARG A 385 25.86 12.90 -0.82
CA ARG A 385 26.14 11.63 -0.17
C ARG A 385 25.42 11.47 1.16
N ALA A 386 25.23 12.56 1.90
CA ALA A 386 24.50 12.55 3.15
C ALA A 386 23.11 13.14 2.93
N ARG A 387 22.09 12.46 3.45
CA ARG A 387 20.71 12.92 3.44
C ARG A 387 20.11 12.75 4.83
N LEU A 388 19.50 13.80 5.35
CA LEU A 388 18.75 13.80 6.60
C LEU A 388 17.28 14.06 6.28
N SER A 389 16.39 13.21 6.76
CA SER A 389 14.94 13.39 6.70
C SER A 389 14.39 13.48 8.12
N LEU A 390 13.69 14.56 8.42
CA LEU A 390 12.92 14.75 9.65
C LEU A 390 11.45 14.71 9.28
N PHE A 391 10.64 13.98 10.05
CA PHE A 391 9.21 13.85 9.74
C PHE A 391 8.36 13.74 11.00
N SER A 392 7.11 14.18 10.84
CA SER A 392 6.05 13.97 11.81
C SER A 392 4.73 13.78 11.06
N SER A 393 3.96 12.79 11.43
CA SER A 393 2.61 12.52 10.91
C SER A 393 1.62 12.36 12.06
N LEU A 394 0.39 12.76 11.81
CA LEU A 394 -0.71 12.70 12.76
C LEU A 394 -1.97 12.23 12.02
N GLN A 395 -2.73 11.34 12.65
CA GLN A 395 -4.07 10.96 12.19
C GLN A 395 -5.01 10.95 13.39
N HIS A 396 -6.18 11.55 13.21
CA HIS A 396 -7.27 11.54 14.18
C HIS A 396 -8.51 10.96 13.52
N ILE A 397 -9.16 10.03 14.20
CA ILE A 397 -10.38 9.36 13.75
C ILE A 397 -11.43 9.50 14.84
N ASP A 398 -12.59 10.02 14.47
CA ASP A 398 -13.83 9.92 15.23
C ASP A 398 -14.73 8.92 14.51
N ARG A 399 -15.25 7.93 15.23
CA ARG A 399 -16.15 6.92 14.71
C ARG A 399 -17.41 6.82 15.56
N ASN A 400 -18.57 6.89 14.92
CA ASN A 400 -19.85 6.51 15.52
C ASN A 400 -20.30 5.18 14.94
N THR A 401 -20.76 4.26 15.77
CA THR A 401 -21.19 2.93 15.37
C THR A 401 -22.58 2.60 15.87
N TYR A 402 -23.21 1.67 15.18
CA TYR A 402 -24.30 0.87 15.68
C TYR A 402 -24.03 -0.58 15.25
N TYR A 403 -23.89 -1.47 16.21
CA TYR A 403 -23.73 -2.90 16.00
C TYR A 403 -24.80 -3.62 16.80
N GLY A 404 -25.93 -3.91 16.19
CA GLY A 404 -27.07 -4.40 16.95
C GLY A 404 -27.96 -5.35 16.20
N THR A 405 -28.60 -6.22 16.98
CA THR A 405 -29.64 -7.16 16.59
C THR A 405 -30.91 -6.91 17.40
N GLY A 406 -32.05 -7.44 16.98
CA GLY A 406 -33.29 -7.40 17.78
C GLY A 406 -33.85 -6.00 18.06
N ARG A 407 -33.43 -4.96 17.29
CA ARG A 407 -33.83 -3.55 17.46
C ARG A 407 -33.36 -2.93 18.78
N ASP A 408 -32.16 -3.26 19.21
CA ASP A 408 -31.60 -2.74 20.47
C ASP A 408 -31.35 -1.23 20.40
N LEU A 409 -31.99 -0.47 21.27
CA LEU A 409 -31.84 0.99 21.39
C LEU A 409 -30.48 1.42 21.96
N ASN A 410 -29.71 0.51 22.55
CA ASN A 410 -28.45 0.81 23.23
C ASN A 410 -27.21 0.37 22.43
N ALA A 411 -27.39 -0.30 21.28
CA ALA A 411 -26.30 -0.84 20.48
C ALA A 411 -25.47 0.22 19.72
N TYR A 412 -25.53 1.47 20.18
CA TYR A 412 -24.69 2.56 19.71
C TYR A 412 -23.35 2.57 20.43
N GLY A 413 -22.32 2.95 19.70
CA GLY A 413 -20.98 3.10 20.22
C GLY A 413 -20.25 4.29 19.62
N THR A 414 -19.19 4.71 20.29
CA THR A 414 -18.30 5.77 19.85
C THR A 414 -16.85 5.33 20.01
N SER A 415 -16.02 5.71 19.07
CA SER A 415 -14.58 5.45 19.18
C SER A 415 -13.79 6.68 18.75
N THR A 416 -12.69 6.95 19.44
CA THR A 416 -11.71 7.95 19.04
C THR A 416 -10.33 7.32 18.93
N ASP A 417 -9.58 7.69 17.95
CA ASP A 417 -8.22 7.20 17.74
C ASP A 417 -7.31 8.36 17.34
N LEU A 418 -6.22 8.53 18.07
CA LEU A 418 -5.17 9.50 17.75
C LEU A 418 -3.85 8.78 17.57
N THR A 419 -3.38 8.74 16.34
CA THR A 419 -2.07 8.15 15.97
C THR A 419 -1.09 9.24 15.59
N SER A 420 0.10 9.22 16.18
CA SER A 420 1.20 10.10 15.83
C SER A 420 2.49 9.31 15.61
N VAL A 421 3.27 9.68 14.58
CA VAL A 421 4.58 9.11 14.30
C VAL A 421 5.53 10.24 13.98
N SER A 422 6.66 10.31 14.70
CA SER A 422 7.72 11.30 14.46
C SER A 422 9.07 10.61 14.43
N GLY A 423 10.00 11.10 13.62
CA GLY A 423 11.30 10.49 13.52
C GLY A 423 12.32 11.30 12.74
N ALA A 424 13.54 10.77 12.79
CA ALA A 424 14.67 11.25 12.02
C ALA A 424 15.36 10.07 11.35
N GLN A 425 15.69 10.23 10.07
CA GLN A 425 16.41 9.23 9.29
C GLN A 425 17.63 9.88 8.64
N PHE A 426 18.76 9.23 8.72
CA PHE A 426 20.01 9.63 8.09
C PHE A 426 20.46 8.55 7.12
N ASN A 427 20.77 8.96 5.91
CA ASN A 427 21.32 8.10 4.85
C ASN A 427 22.69 8.61 4.45
N TYR A 428 23.64 7.70 4.22
CA TYR A 428 24.97 8.05 3.76
C TYR A 428 25.51 7.07 2.71
N ASP A 429 25.92 7.61 1.58
CA ASP A 429 26.50 6.85 0.45
C ASP A 429 28.02 6.83 0.57
N PHE A 430 28.59 5.66 0.95
CA PHE A 430 30.04 5.44 0.99
C PHE A 430 30.53 5.00 -0.40
N GLU A 431 31.60 5.62 -0.89
CA GLU A 431 32.32 5.09 -2.06
C GLU A 431 32.86 3.69 -1.78
N LYS A 432 33.30 3.46 -0.57
CA LYS A 432 33.72 2.15 -0.08
C LYS A 432 33.59 2.10 1.44
N LEU A 433 32.88 1.11 1.94
CA LEU A 433 32.83 0.76 3.37
C LEU A 433 33.29 -0.69 3.49
N LEU A 434 34.41 -0.91 4.21
CA LEU A 434 35.09 -2.19 4.34
C LEU A 434 35.62 -2.70 2.96
N PHE A 435 34.76 -3.29 2.14
CA PHE A 435 35.17 -4.00 0.91
C PHE A 435 34.45 -3.55 -0.38
N MET A 436 33.27 -2.89 -0.27
CA MET A 436 32.44 -2.49 -1.43
C MET A 436 31.84 -1.09 -1.21
N PRO A 437 31.33 -0.43 -2.27
CA PRO A 437 30.43 0.69 -2.11
C PRO A 437 29.26 0.32 -1.24
N ALA A 438 28.79 1.24 -0.41
CA ALA A 438 27.73 0.94 0.55
C ALA A 438 26.81 2.13 0.79
N ASN A 439 25.56 1.83 1.09
CA ASN A 439 24.56 2.78 1.60
C ASN A 439 24.20 2.44 3.03
N LEU A 440 24.43 3.37 3.95
CA LEU A 440 24.05 3.28 5.35
C LEU A 440 22.75 4.05 5.56
N VAL A 441 21.79 3.41 6.22
CA VAL A 441 20.55 4.04 6.71
C VAL A 441 20.48 3.85 8.21
N ALA A 442 20.32 4.92 8.96
CA ALA A 442 20.09 4.89 10.40
C ALA A 442 18.95 5.82 10.78
N GLY A 443 18.18 5.49 11.79
CA GLY A 443 17.09 6.35 12.21
C GLY A 443 16.55 6.03 13.58
N VAL A 444 15.77 6.99 14.08
CA VAL A 444 14.98 6.88 15.30
C VAL A 444 13.55 7.27 15.01
N GLU A 445 12.61 6.57 15.64
CA GLU A 445 11.19 6.82 15.50
C GLU A 445 10.51 6.75 16.87
N TYR A 446 9.50 7.56 17.05
CA TYR A 446 8.58 7.47 18.16
C TYR A 446 7.17 7.47 17.59
N SER A 447 6.41 6.44 17.92
CA SER A 447 4.99 6.34 17.59
C SER A 447 4.15 6.28 18.86
N ARG A 448 2.98 6.92 18.81
CA ARG A 448 1.98 6.81 19.86
C ARG A 448 0.60 6.67 19.23
N ASN A 449 -0.19 5.74 19.76
CA ASN A 449 -1.59 5.55 19.42
C ASN A 449 -2.40 5.59 20.71
N VAL A 450 -3.43 6.44 20.74
CA VAL A 450 -4.39 6.53 21.84
C VAL A 450 -5.75 6.21 21.27
N LEU A 451 -6.34 5.12 21.74
CA LEU A 451 -7.62 4.59 21.31
C LEU A 451 -8.58 4.54 22.51
N GLU A 452 -9.77 5.06 22.32
CA GLU A 452 -10.92 4.87 23.19
C GLU A 452 -12.06 4.27 22.36
N ASP A 453 -12.66 3.16 22.81
CA ASP A 453 -13.79 2.52 22.15
C ASP A 453 -14.85 2.16 23.19
N ILE A 454 -16.05 2.74 23.06
CA ILE A 454 -17.15 2.59 23.99
C ILE A 454 -18.35 2.00 23.26
N GLN A 455 -18.85 0.86 23.76
CA GLN A 455 -20.02 0.15 23.23
C GLN A 455 -21.03 -0.04 24.40
N LEU A 456 -22.04 0.80 24.44
CA LEU A 456 -22.91 0.93 25.63
C LEU A 456 -23.72 -0.34 25.89
N ALA A 457 -24.34 -0.95 24.87
CA ALA A 457 -25.16 -2.15 25.03
C ALA A 457 -24.40 -3.32 25.64
N TYR A 458 -23.10 -3.40 25.34
CA TYR A 458 -22.25 -4.53 25.68
C TYR A 458 -21.36 -4.25 26.90
N HIS A 459 -21.58 -3.11 27.58
CA HIS A 459 -20.77 -2.66 28.73
C HIS A 459 -19.26 -2.73 28.44
N ARG A 460 -18.89 -2.52 27.16
CA ARG A 460 -17.53 -2.58 26.69
C ARG A 460 -16.93 -1.19 26.62
N GLU A 461 -15.85 -1.00 27.35
CA GLU A 461 -15.00 0.19 27.31
C GLU A 461 -13.56 -0.26 27.14
N LEU A 462 -12.95 0.09 26.02
CA LEU A 462 -11.57 -0.20 25.71
C LEU A 462 -10.77 1.11 25.64
N ASN A 463 -9.84 1.27 26.58
CA ASN A 463 -8.91 2.37 26.62
C ASN A 463 -7.48 1.84 26.38
N GLN A 464 -6.83 2.27 25.30
CA GLN A 464 -5.52 1.80 24.93
C GLN A 464 -4.58 2.97 24.62
N ASP A 465 -3.42 3.02 25.28
CA ASP A 465 -2.34 3.98 25.00
C ASP A 465 -1.07 3.21 24.70
N ILE A 466 -0.73 3.16 23.42
CA ILE A 466 0.44 2.48 22.89
C ILE A 466 1.54 3.49 22.58
N ALA A 467 2.73 3.26 23.10
CA ALA A 467 3.91 4.06 22.81
C ALA A 467 5.09 3.17 22.44
N ILE A 468 5.70 3.42 21.29
CA ILE A 468 6.85 2.66 20.81
C ILE A 468 7.98 3.62 20.48
N ALA A 469 9.12 3.46 21.18
CA ALA A 469 10.37 4.13 20.86
C ALA A 469 11.28 3.16 20.10
N SER A 470 11.79 3.58 18.97
CA SER A 470 12.51 2.70 18.04
C SER A 470 13.82 3.32 17.58
N ALA A 471 14.82 2.48 17.38
CA ALA A 471 16.05 2.83 16.69
C ALA A 471 16.42 1.72 15.70
N PHE A 472 16.89 2.09 14.52
CA PHE A 472 17.30 1.12 13.51
C PHE A 472 18.57 1.57 12.79
N VAL A 473 19.33 0.58 12.34
CA VAL A 473 20.47 0.77 11.47
C VAL A 473 20.52 -0.36 10.44
N GLN A 474 20.84 -0.01 9.21
CA GLN A 474 20.97 -0.92 8.10
C GLN A 474 22.09 -0.46 7.19
N ASN A 475 22.87 -1.41 6.68
CA ASN A 475 23.84 -1.14 5.64
C ASN A 475 23.63 -2.10 4.44
N GLU A 476 23.64 -1.55 3.24
CA GLU A 476 23.64 -2.31 1.99
C GLU A 476 24.98 -2.10 1.28
N TRP A 477 25.80 -3.14 1.14
CA TRP A 477 26.94 -3.19 0.24
C TRP A 477 26.45 -3.59 -1.14
N LYS A 478 26.74 -2.77 -2.15
CA LYS A 478 26.09 -2.93 -3.44
C LYS A 478 27.04 -2.67 -4.62
N THR A 479 27.04 -3.62 -5.55
CA THR A 479 27.56 -3.51 -6.92
C THR A 479 26.48 -3.98 -7.90
N ASP A 480 26.70 -3.89 -9.20
CA ASP A 480 25.78 -4.44 -10.19
C ASP A 480 25.60 -5.97 -10.02
N ALA A 481 26.66 -6.68 -9.66
CA ALA A 481 26.65 -8.14 -9.52
C ALA A 481 26.15 -8.60 -8.14
N LEU A 482 26.56 -7.94 -7.06
CA LEU A 482 26.34 -8.41 -5.69
C LEU A 482 25.73 -7.32 -4.82
N GLY A 483 24.70 -7.65 -4.06
CA GLY A 483 24.12 -6.83 -3.01
C GLY A 483 24.05 -7.63 -1.72
N ILE A 484 24.55 -7.08 -0.62
CA ILE A 484 24.48 -7.65 0.75
C ILE A 484 23.87 -6.58 1.64
N LEU A 485 22.72 -6.88 2.21
CA LEU A 485 22.03 -5.98 3.14
C LEU A 485 21.97 -6.65 4.52
N VAL A 486 22.37 -5.92 5.54
CA VAL A 486 22.22 -6.34 6.94
C VAL A 486 21.66 -5.17 7.73
N GLY A 487 20.67 -5.44 8.55
CA GLY A 487 20.01 -4.43 9.36
C GLY A 487 19.51 -4.99 10.69
N VAL A 488 19.31 -4.10 11.63
CA VAL A 488 18.70 -4.40 12.92
C VAL A 488 17.87 -3.22 13.38
N ARG A 489 16.76 -3.53 14.03
CA ARG A 489 15.88 -2.57 14.70
C ARG A 489 15.67 -3.00 16.14
N ALA A 490 15.63 -2.03 17.03
CA ALA A 490 15.30 -2.18 18.44
C ALA A 490 14.04 -1.38 18.74
N ASP A 491 13.00 -2.03 19.26
CA ASP A 491 11.73 -1.44 19.61
C ASP A 491 11.46 -1.59 21.11
N LYS A 492 11.23 -0.49 21.80
CA LYS A 492 10.73 -0.47 23.19
C LYS A 492 9.25 -0.11 23.14
N HIS A 493 8.41 -1.13 23.31
CA HIS A 493 6.97 -1.02 23.42
C HIS A 493 6.56 -0.87 24.88
N ASN A 494 5.62 0.03 25.21
CA ASN A 494 5.21 0.27 26.59
C ASN A 494 4.49 -0.91 27.25
N LEU A 495 3.81 -1.77 26.48
CA LEU A 495 3.16 -3.00 27.00
C LEU A 495 4.13 -4.20 27.12
N MET A 496 5.40 -4.03 26.80
CA MET A 496 6.40 -5.11 26.84
C MET A 496 7.53 -4.76 27.78
N GLU A 497 7.93 -5.74 28.62
CA GLU A 497 9.03 -5.53 29.58
C GLU A 497 10.37 -5.36 28.89
N ASN A 498 10.61 -6.14 27.84
CA ASN A 498 11.88 -6.18 27.13
C ASN A 498 11.88 -5.37 25.85
N VAL A 499 13.05 -4.91 25.44
CA VAL A 499 13.29 -4.36 24.11
C VAL A 499 13.27 -5.52 23.11
N VAL A 500 12.50 -5.38 22.03
CA VAL A 500 12.48 -6.36 20.94
C VAL A 500 13.56 -5.99 19.93
N ILE A 501 14.38 -6.97 19.58
CA ILE A 501 15.42 -6.83 18.56
C ILE A 501 14.99 -7.61 17.31
N SER A 502 14.88 -6.91 16.19
CA SER A 502 14.45 -7.47 14.90
C SER A 502 15.58 -7.39 13.87
N PRO A 503 16.43 -8.43 13.73
CA PRO A 503 17.45 -8.48 12.69
C PRO A 503 16.86 -8.82 11.32
N ARG A 504 17.54 -8.38 10.26
CA ARG A 504 17.34 -8.84 8.89
C ARG A 504 18.65 -8.96 8.12
N ALA A 505 18.66 -9.88 7.17
CA ALA A 505 19.75 -10.01 6.21
C ALA A 505 19.18 -10.37 4.83
N THR A 506 19.73 -9.77 3.79
CA THR A 506 19.33 -10.08 2.41
C THR A 506 20.57 -10.15 1.52
N LEU A 507 20.60 -11.14 0.66
CA LEU A 507 21.63 -11.35 -0.35
C LEU A 507 21.01 -11.27 -1.74
N ARG A 508 21.63 -10.54 -2.65
CA ARG A 508 21.30 -10.49 -4.08
C ARG A 508 22.54 -10.80 -4.91
N TYR A 509 22.38 -11.66 -5.89
CA TYR A 509 23.45 -12.00 -6.82
C TYR A 509 22.93 -12.01 -8.27
N ASN A 510 23.48 -11.13 -9.10
CA ASN A 510 23.15 -11.03 -10.51
C ASN A 510 24.16 -11.85 -11.31
N VAL A 511 23.65 -12.79 -12.13
CA VAL A 511 24.45 -13.65 -13.01
C VAL A 511 24.28 -13.21 -14.47
N HIS A 512 25.30 -13.43 -15.28
CA HIS A 512 25.20 -13.24 -16.71
C HIS A 512 23.99 -13.98 -17.30
N GLY A 513 23.32 -13.37 -18.28
CA GLY A 513 22.14 -13.96 -18.92
C GLY A 513 20.80 -13.50 -18.33
N GLY A 514 20.81 -12.49 -17.45
CA GLY A 514 19.59 -11.86 -16.90
C GLY A 514 19.02 -12.56 -15.67
N PHE A 515 19.75 -13.50 -15.05
CA PHE A 515 19.33 -14.17 -13.83
C PHE A 515 19.72 -13.35 -12.58
N VAL A 516 18.78 -13.23 -11.64
CA VAL A 516 18.96 -12.59 -10.35
C VAL A 516 18.51 -13.54 -9.24
N PHE A 517 19.43 -13.92 -8.38
CA PHE A 517 19.15 -14.71 -7.19
C PHE A 517 19.04 -13.81 -5.98
N ARG A 518 18.05 -14.04 -5.13
CA ARG A 518 17.91 -13.34 -3.83
C ARG A 518 17.60 -14.34 -2.74
N GLY A 519 18.09 -14.05 -1.53
CA GLY A 519 17.73 -14.76 -0.31
C GLY A 519 17.53 -13.75 0.80
N SER A 520 16.52 -13.93 1.62
CA SER A 520 16.24 -13.03 2.75
C SER A 520 15.92 -13.83 4.01
N PHE A 521 16.28 -13.23 5.14
CA PHE A 521 15.92 -13.67 6.48
C PHE A 521 15.52 -12.44 7.30
N SER A 522 14.48 -12.56 8.11
CA SER A 522 14.02 -11.50 9.01
C SER A 522 13.21 -12.08 10.17
N THR A 523 13.15 -11.33 11.25
CA THR A 523 12.26 -11.60 12.38
C THR A 523 11.28 -10.46 12.57
N GLY A 524 10.17 -10.72 13.26
CA GLY A 524 9.15 -9.73 13.57
C GLY A 524 8.40 -10.09 14.84
N PHE A 525 7.53 -9.18 15.27
CA PHE A 525 6.72 -9.38 16.46
C PHE A 525 5.39 -8.62 16.36
N ARG A 526 4.43 -9.01 17.20
CA ARG A 526 3.17 -8.33 17.43
C ARG A 526 2.93 -8.23 18.93
N ALA A 527 2.63 -7.04 19.42
CA ALA A 527 2.45 -6.79 20.85
C ALA A 527 1.07 -7.27 21.33
N PRO A 528 0.89 -7.56 22.64
CA PRO A 528 -0.39 -7.95 23.22
C PRO A 528 -1.30 -6.73 23.42
N GLN A 529 -1.97 -6.30 22.36
CA GLN A 529 -2.84 -5.13 22.29
C GLN A 529 -4.12 -5.45 21.52
N ALA A 530 -5.14 -4.59 21.61
CA ALA A 530 -6.29 -4.66 20.72
C ALA A 530 -5.93 -4.20 19.31
N PHE A 531 -6.48 -4.88 18.31
CA PHE A 531 -6.29 -4.62 16.90
C PHE A 531 -7.63 -4.37 16.21
N ASP A 532 -7.59 -4.12 14.90
CA ASP A 532 -8.74 -3.83 14.06
C ASP A 532 -9.86 -4.90 14.15
N GLU A 533 -9.48 -6.17 14.15
CA GLU A 533 -10.43 -7.27 14.29
C GLU A 533 -11.15 -7.30 15.64
N ASP A 534 -10.57 -6.72 16.69
CA ASP A 534 -11.16 -6.65 18.04
C ASP A 534 -12.15 -5.50 18.19
N LEU A 535 -12.11 -4.53 17.28
CA LEU A 535 -12.93 -3.31 17.29
C LEU A 535 -14.20 -3.42 16.44
N HIS A 536 -14.40 -4.58 15.81
CA HIS A 536 -15.56 -4.88 14.99
C HIS A 536 -16.45 -5.92 15.68
N ILE A 537 -17.70 -5.56 15.94
CA ILE A 537 -18.72 -6.44 16.52
C ILE A 537 -19.60 -6.95 15.38
N MET A 538 -19.67 -8.26 15.22
CA MET A 538 -20.42 -8.92 14.14
C MET A 538 -21.74 -9.50 14.67
N ALA A 539 -22.77 -9.45 13.83
CA ALA A 539 -24.02 -10.16 14.10
C ALA A 539 -23.83 -11.67 13.81
N VAL A 540 -24.21 -12.51 14.77
CA VAL A 540 -24.11 -13.97 14.69
C VAL A 540 -25.32 -14.60 15.38
N GLY A 541 -26.13 -15.36 14.63
CA GLY A 541 -27.22 -16.15 15.19
C GLY A 541 -28.30 -15.36 15.91
N GLY A 542 -28.60 -14.14 15.44
CA GLY A 542 -29.58 -13.25 16.08
C GLY A 542 -29.00 -12.42 17.24
N ASP A 543 -27.76 -12.68 17.65
CA ASP A 543 -27.02 -12.00 18.70
C ASP A 543 -25.75 -11.36 18.14
N VAL A 544 -24.82 -10.92 18.97
CA VAL A 544 -23.52 -10.37 18.53
C VAL A 544 -22.35 -11.12 19.17
N ALA A 545 -21.21 -11.11 18.47
CA ALA A 545 -19.95 -11.64 18.97
C ALA A 545 -19.10 -10.52 19.57
N ILE A 546 -18.70 -10.64 20.82
CA ILE A 546 -17.91 -9.66 21.58
C ILE A 546 -16.52 -10.25 21.85
N ILE A 547 -15.48 -9.56 21.41
CA ILE A 547 -14.09 -10.01 21.58
C ILE A 547 -13.46 -9.29 22.78
N SER A 548 -12.87 -10.05 23.70
CA SER A 548 -12.04 -9.58 24.80
C SER A 548 -10.59 -10.07 24.67
N LEU A 549 -9.67 -9.46 25.39
CA LEU A 549 -8.27 -9.88 25.46
C LEU A 549 -8.01 -10.64 26.74
N ASP A 550 -7.31 -11.79 26.64
CA ASP A 550 -6.80 -12.50 27.80
C ASP A 550 -5.79 -11.61 28.55
N PRO A 551 -5.96 -11.37 29.87
CA PRO A 551 -5.01 -10.61 30.67
C PRO A 551 -3.58 -11.19 30.64
N GLY A 552 -3.43 -12.47 30.35
CA GLY A 552 -2.16 -13.18 30.21
C GLY A 552 -1.61 -13.22 28.78
N LEU A 553 -2.18 -12.47 27.84
CA LEU A 553 -1.77 -12.48 26.43
C LEU A 553 -0.30 -12.09 26.27
N ARG A 554 0.49 -12.98 25.64
CA ARG A 554 1.92 -12.79 25.38
C ARG A 554 2.13 -12.29 23.95
N PRO A 555 3.24 -11.56 23.66
CA PRO A 555 3.55 -11.15 22.30
C PRO A 555 3.71 -12.35 21.34
N GLU A 556 3.28 -12.18 20.09
CA GLU A 556 3.63 -13.10 19.00
C GLU A 556 5.01 -12.76 18.44
N TYR A 557 5.76 -13.79 18.06
CA TYR A 557 7.04 -13.63 17.35
C TYR A 557 7.01 -14.35 16.01
N SER A 558 7.77 -13.83 15.06
CA SER A 558 7.89 -14.46 13.74
C SER A 558 9.33 -14.61 13.29
N THR A 559 9.56 -15.68 12.53
CA THR A 559 10.80 -15.92 11.78
C THR A 559 10.42 -16.18 10.33
N SER A 560 10.95 -15.37 9.41
CA SER A 560 10.66 -15.47 7.99
C SER A 560 11.94 -15.66 7.18
N ALA A 561 11.87 -16.54 6.18
CA ALA A 561 12.93 -16.75 5.19
C ALA A 561 12.32 -16.83 3.79
N SER A 562 12.98 -16.24 2.80
CA SER A 562 12.60 -16.43 1.39
C SER A 562 13.83 -16.58 0.49
N ALA A 563 13.63 -17.25 -0.64
CA ALA A 563 14.61 -17.35 -1.70
C ALA A 563 13.92 -17.18 -3.06
N SER A 564 14.53 -16.43 -3.96
CA SER A 564 13.94 -16.18 -5.27
C SER A 564 14.95 -16.24 -6.41
N VAL A 565 14.42 -16.60 -7.59
CA VAL A 565 15.12 -16.55 -8.87
C VAL A 565 14.30 -15.68 -9.82
N GLY A 566 14.88 -14.56 -10.23
CA GLY A 566 14.36 -13.71 -11.27
C GLY A 566 15.09 -13.93 -12.59
N TRP A 567 14.38 -13.82 -13.70
CA TRP A 567 14.97 -13.81 -15.03
C TRP A 567 14.26 -12.79 -15.91
N GLY A 568 15.02 -11.86 -16.48
CA GLY A 568 14.48 -10.83 -17.35
C GLY A 568 15.31 -10.70 -18.64
N ARG A 569 14.62 -10.69 -19.80
CA ARG A 569 15.27 -10.56 -21.09
C ARG A 569 14.36 -9.97 -22.15
N THR A 570 14.93 -9.14 -23.02
CA THR A 570 14.27 -8.69 -24.24
C THR A 570 14.57 -9.66 -25.37
N LEU A 571 13.55 -10.24 -25.97
CA LEU A 571 13.57 -11.18 -27.08
C LEU A 571 12.83 -10.55 -28.27
N GLY A 572 13.59 -10.00 -29.22
CA GLY A 572 13.01 -9.20 -30.30
C GLY A 572 12.27 -7.97 -29.78
N ALA A 573 10.99 -7.83 -30.08
CA ALA A 573 10.14 -6.74 -29.59
C ALA A 573 9.49 -7.05 -28.22
N CYS A 574 9.63 -8.25 -27.68
CA CYS A 574 9.01 -8.65 -26.43
C CYS A 574 10.01 -8.58 -25.27
N THR A 575 9.65 -7.94 -24.17
CA THR A 575 10.37 -8.03 -22.91
C THR A 575 9.64 -9.01 -21.99
N LEU A 576 10.39 -10.03 -21.55
CA LEU A 576 9.90 -11.06 -20.63
C LEU A 576 10.59 -10.90 -19.27
N ASP A 577 9.80 -10.92 -18.20
CA ASP A 577 10.28 -11.00 -16.82
C ASP A 577 9.58 -12.16 -16.12
N LEU A 578 10.35 -13.00 -15.45
CA LEU A 578 9.89 -14.12 -14.64
C LEU A 578 10.49 -14.02 -13.24
N LEU A 579 9.71 -14.28 -12.23
CA LEU A 579 10.16 -14.37 -10.84
C LEU A 579 9.49 -15.59 -10.18
N LEU A 580 10.32 -16.46 -9.66
CA LEU A 580 9.89 -17.54 -8.75
C LEU A 580 10.46 -17.26 -7.37
N GLU A 581 9.60 -17.21 -6.36
CA GLU A 581 9.95 -16.96 -4.97
C GLU A 581 9.38 -18.07 -4.09
N GLY A 582 10.22 -18.76 -3.34
CA GLY A 582 9.83 -19.65 -2.24
C GLY A 582 9.87 -18.89 -0.92
N PHE A 583 8.90 -19.12 -0.05
CA PHE A 583 8.81 -18.46 1.24
C PHE A 583 8.41 -19.41 2.36
N TYR A 584 8.87 -19.08 3.56
CA TYR A 584 8.53 -19.76 4.81
C TYR A 584 8.43 -18.71 5.93
N THR A 585 7.34 -18.71 6.68
CA THR A 585 7.17 -17.90 7.88
C THR A 585 6.61 -18.76 9.00
N ARG A 586 7.28 -18.79 10.13
CA ARG A 586 6.85 -19.40 11.38
C ARG A 586 6.40 -18.30 12.34
N LEU A 587 5.30 -18.56 13.02
CA LEU A 587 4.74 -17.77 14.12
C LEU A 587 4.82 -18.61 15.40
N ASP A 588 5.29 -18.00 16.47
CA ASP A 588 5.28 -18.57 17.80
C ASP A 588 4.33 -17.74 18.68
N ASP A 589 3.59 -18.40 19.59
CA ASP A 589 2.55 -17.79 20.45
C ASP A 589 1.43 -17.08 19.65
N VAL A 590 0.97 -17.69 18.55
CA VAL A 590 0.01 -17.09 17.62
C VAL A 590 -1.29 -16.67 18.31
N PHE A 591 -1.81 -15.48 17.99
CA PHE A 591 -3.09 -15.03 18.52
C PHE A 591 -4.25 -15.75 17.85
N ILE A 592 -5.02 -16.47 18.65
CA ILE A 592 -6.24 -17.18 18.25
C ILE A 592 -7.44 -16.61 18.99
N LEU A 593 -8.62 -16.77 18.43
CA LEU A 593 -9.89 -16.52 19.10
C LEU A 593 -10.46 -17.84 19.55
N ARG A 594 -10.90 -17.90 20.81
CA ARG A 594 -11.65 -19.01 21.37
C ARG A 594 -13.00 -18.51 21.85
N GLU A 595 -13.99 -19.34 21.71
CA GLU A 595 -15.28 -19.13 22.33
C GLU A 595 -15.13 -19.21 23.87
N ASP A 596 -15.81 -18.34 24.58
CA ASP A 596 -15.83 -18.24 26.05
C ASP A 596 -17.29 -18.20 26.56
N GLY A 597 -18.16 -18.94 25.88
CA GLY A 597 -19.58 -19.04 26.20
C GLY A 597 -20.42 -17.85 25.75
N ARG A 598 -21.52 -17.63 26.45
CA ARG A 598 -22.48 -16.53 26.18
C ARG A 598 -22.76 -15.72 27.44
N ASP A 599 -23.00 -14.42 27.29
CA ASP A 599 -23.42 -13.57 28.38
C ASP A 599 -24.91 -13.76 28.73
N ALA A 600 -25.41 -13.03 29.75
CA ALA A 600 -26.81 -13.12 30.21
C ALA A 600 -27.82 -12.60 29.16
N ALA A 601 -27.38 -11.84 28.18
CA ALA A 601 -28.17 -11.32 27.06
C ALA A 601 -28.17 -12.26 25.83
N GLY A 602 -27.36 -13.31 25.86
CA GLY A 602 -27.19 -14.29 24.76
C GLY A 602 -26.00 -14.00 23.83
N ASN A 603 -25.31 -12.87 24.00
CA ASN A 603 -24.19 -12.50 23.15
C ASN A 603 -23.05 -13.51 23.24
N LEU A 604 -22.45 -13.86 22.09
CA LEU A 604 -21.31 -14.77 22.01
C LEU A 604 -20.06 -14.07 22.55
N LEU A 605 -19.45 -14.65 23.57
CA LEU A 605 -18.18 -14.16 24.11
C LEU A 605 -17.01 -14.88 23.44
N MET A 606 -16.07 -14.09 22.96
CA MET A 606 -14.83 -14.58 22.36
C MET A 606 -13.65 -14.02 23.14
N VAL A 607 -12.64 -14.82 23.40
CA VAL A 607 -11.40 -14.37 24.04
C VAL A 607 -10.22 -14.56 23.10
N ARG A 608 -9.42 -13.50 22.96
CA ARG A 608 -8.15 -13.57 22.25
C ARG A 608 -7.06 -14.06 23.18
N THR A 609 -6.46 -15.20 22.87
CA THR A 609 -5.42 -15.87 23.66
C THR A 609 -4.28 -16.35 22.74
N ASN A 610 -3.21 -16.91 23.34
CA ASN A 610 -2.11 -17.50 22.58
C ASN A 610 -2.40 -18.97 22.26
N GLY A 611 -2.26 -19.35 20.98
CA GLY A 611 -2.20 -20.71 20.52
C GLY A 611 -0.75 -21.25 20.48
N SER A 612 -0.61 -22.48 20.00
CA SER A 612 0.68 -23.20 19.95
C SER A 612 1.70 -22.61 18.98
N GLY A 613 1.24 -21.85 18.01
CA GLY A 613 2.01 -21.33 16.90
C GLY A 613 1.47 -21.80 15.55
N ALA A 614 2.02 -21.22 14.46
CA ALA A 614 1.63 -21.55 13.11
C ALA A 614 2.80 -21.44 12.13
N PHE A 615 2.65 -22.00 10.94
CA PHE A 615 3.55 -21.72 9.84
C PHE A 615 2.79 -21.53 8.53
N VAL A 616 3.39 -20.75 7.65
CA VAL A 616 2.99 -20.63 6.26
C VAL A 616 4.21 -20.87 5.38
N ALA A 617 4.06 -21.74 4.38
CA ALA A 617 5.12 -22.06 3.42
C ALA A 617 4.53 -22.16 2.02
N GLY A 618 5.27 -21.71 1.02
CA GLY A 618 4.76 -21.75 -0.34
C GLY A 618 5.71 -21.18 -1.37
N ALA A 619 5.17 -20.98 -2.58
CA ALA A 619 5.87 -20.37 -3.68
C ALA A 619 4.96 -19.40 -4.45
N ASN A 620 5.54 -18.27 -4.87
CA ASN A 620 4.95 -17.29 -5.77
C ASN A 620 5.63 -17.38 -7.12
N LEU A 621 4.85 -17.48 -8.19
CA LEU A 621 5.30 -17.32 -9.57
C LEU A 621 4.73 -16.01 -10.11
N GLU A 622 5.59 -15.15 -10.64
CA GLU A 622 5.21 -13.92 -11.33
C GLU A 622 5.79 -13.96 -12.74
N ALA A 623 4.97 -13.65 -13.72
CA ALA A 623 5.37 -13.58 -15.12
C ALA A 623 4.82 -12.30 -15.75
N SER A 624 5.64 -11.59 -16.50
CA SER A 624 5.21 -10.48 -17.36
C SER A 624 5.80 -10.57 -18.74
N ALA A 625 5.01 -10.19 -19.73
CA ALA A 625 5.42 -10.10 -21.11
C ALA A 625 4.88 -8.80 -21.70
N THR A 626 5.79 -7.96 -22.19
CA THR A 626 5.45 -6.63 -22.68
C THR A 626 5.97 -6.41 -24.10
N TRP A 627 5.07 -6.03 -24.99
CA TRP A 627 5.38 -5.54 -26.33
C TRP A 627 5.15 -4.03 -26.38
N PRO A 628 6.15 -3.23 -26.79
CA PRO A 628 6.00 -1.78 -26.84
C PRO A 628 4.73 -1.37 -27.62
N ASN A 629 3.98 -0.43 -27.03
CA ASN A 629 2.80 0.20 -27.63
C ASN A 629 1.65 -0.75 -28.05
N SER A 630 1.70 -2.02 -27.70
CA SER A 630 0.66 -2.95 -28.10
C SER A 630 0.09 -3.79 -26.95
N LEU A 631 0.85 -4.71 -26.40
CA LEU A 631 0.36 -5.73 -25.47
C LEU A 631 1.20 -5.75 -24.19
N ASN A 632 0.55 -5.75 -23.06
CA ASN A 632 1.13 -5.99 -21.74
C ASN A 632 0.37 -7.14 -21.08
N LEU A 633 1.07 -8.21 -20.73
CA LEU A 633 0.54 -9.36 -20.02
C LEU A 633 1.22 -9.48 -18.66
N GLN A 634 0.45 -9.72 -17.60
CA GLN A 634 0.99 -10.03 -16.28
C GLN A 634 0.16 -11.17 -15.68
N ALA A 635 0.82 -12.09 -14.99
CA ALA A 635 0.18 -13.15 -14.23
C ALA A 635 0.97 -13.42 -12.97
N GLY A 636 0.26 -13.66 -11.88
CA GLY A 636 0.81 -14.11 -10.62
C GLY A 636 0.05 -15.32 -10.11
N PHE A 637 0.78 -16.29 -9.57
CA PHE A 637 0.20 -17.50 -8.99
C PHE A 637 0.90 -17.85 -7.70
N THR A 638 0.13 -18.18 -6.68
CA THR A 638 0.61 -18.58 -5.36
C THR A 638 0.13 -19.98 -5.03
N ALA A 639 1.07 -20.84 -4.63
CA ALA A 639 0.81 -22.15 -4.04
C ALA A 639 1.35 -22.16 -2.62
N GLN A 640 0.52 -22.48 -1.63
CA GLN A 640 0.92 -22.38 -0.22
C GLN A 640 0.23 -23.41 0.67
N ARG A 641 0.76 -23.54 1.88
CA ARG A 641 0.15 -24.26 2.99
C ARG A 641 0.26 -23.43 4.26
N SER A 642 -0.89 -23.23 4.94
CA SER A 642 -0.99 -22.51 6.21
C SER A 642 -1.53 -23.45 7.27
N ARG A 643 -0.76 -23.69 8.34
CA ARG A 643 -1.08 -24.70 9.37
C ARG A 643 -0.71 -24.20 10.76
N TYR A 644 -1.54 -24.53 11.73
CA TYR A 644 -1.15 -24.51 13.15
C TYR A 644 -0.15 -25.65 13.46
N LEU A 645 0.74 -25.41 14.40
CA LEU A 645 1.71 -26.43 14.84
C LEU A 645 1.01 -27.57 15.55
N GLU A 646 0.10 -27.24 16.46
CA GLU A 646 -0.81 -28.18 17.12
C GLU A 646 -2.25 -27.90 16.64
N PRO A 647 -3.18 -28.87 16.73
CA PRO A 647 -4.58 -28.62 16.42
C PRO A 647 -5.16 -27.58 17.37
N GLU A 648 -5.88 -26.59 16.83
CA GLU A 648 -6.55 -25.53 17.61
C GLU A 648 -8.05 -25.74 17.59
N GLN A 649 -8.68 -25.64 18.79
CA GLN A 649 -10.11 -25.70 18.98
C GLN A 649 -10.68 -24.28 18.85
N TRP A 650 -11.62 -24.08 17.94
CA TRP A 650 -12.22 -22.77 17.68
C TRP A 650 -13.67 -22.64 18.17
N SER A 651 -14.37 -23.76 18.38
CA SER A 651 -15.77 -23.82 18.83
C SER A 651 -15.87 -24.69 20.10
N GLU A 652 -16.84 -24.39 20.95
CA GLU A 652 -17.20 -25.22 22.11
C GLU A 652 -18.07 -26.43 21.73
N ASP A 653 -18.61 -26.49 20.50
CA ASP A 653 -19.36 -27.64 20.03
C ASP A 653 -18.49 -28.90 19.99
N ALA A 654 -18.85 -29.91 20.79
CA ALA A 654 -18.10 -31.15 20.91
C ALA A 654 -18.04 -31.97 19.59
N SER A 655 -18.87 -31.64 18.61
CA SER A 655 -18.82 -32.27 17.27
C SER A 655 -17.71 -31.71 16.38
N ILE A 656 -17.15 -30.57 16.74
CA ILE A 656 -16.05 -29.90 16.01
C ILE A 656 -14.71 -30.43 16.52
N GLU A 657 -13.97 -31.10 15.66
CA GLU A 657 -12.62 -31.57 15.98
C GLU A 657 -11.58 -30.44 15.87
N PRO A 658 -10.54 -30.43 16.74
CA PRO A 658 -9.47 -29.45 16.66
C PRO A 658 -8.79 -29.45 15.29
N GLN A 659 -8.57 -28.27 14.71
CA GLN A 659 -8.14 -28.12 13.31
C GLN A 659 -6.68 -27.63 13.20
N LYS A 660 -5.91 -28.27 12.31
CA LYS A 660 -4.55 -27.80 11.94
C LYS A 660 -4.55 -26.81 10.77
N ARG A 661 -5.58 -26.82 9.92
CA ARG A 661 -5.67 -25.86 8.80
C ARG A 661 -6.04 -24.49 9.33
N MET A 662 -5.34 -23.46 8.88
CA MET A 662 -5.78 -22.10 9.13
C MET A 662 -7.00 -21.78 8.26
N PHE A 663 -7.98 -21.12 8.84
CA PHE A 663 -9.20 -20.73 8.14
C PHE A 663 -8.95 -19.62 7.13
N ARG A 664 -9.79 -19.53 6.11
CA ARG A 664 -9.78 -18.51 5.06
C ARG A 664 -8.47 -18.45 4.28
N THR A 665 -7.71 -19.55 4.20
CA THR A 665 -6.43 -19.65 3.51
C THR A 665 -6.49 -20.69 2.41
N PRO A 666 -6.77 -20.32 1.15
CA PRO A 666 -6.72 -21.23 0.02
C PRO A 666 -5.29 -21.69 -0.24
N ASP A 667 -5.13 -22.98 -0.62
CA ASP A 667 -3.81 -23.50 -0.96
C ASP A 667 -3.30 -22.95 -2.32
N PHE A 668 -4.23 -22.48 -3.20
CA PHE A 668 -3.91 -21.94 -4.52
C PHE A 668 -4.72 -20.68 -4.81
N TYR A 669 -4.07 -19.64 -5.27
CA TYR A 669 -4.73 -18.42 -5.78
C TYR A 669 -3.81 -17.67 -6.73
N GLY A 670 -4.39 -16.75 -7.51
CA GLY A 670 -3.59 -15.97 -8.45
C GLY A 670 -4.41 -14.97 -9.23
N TYR A 671 -3.73 -14.25 -10.11
CA TYR A 671 -4.34 -13.26 -10.98
C TYR A 671 -3.74 -13.28 -12.38
N LEU A 672 -4.44 -12.68 -13.31
CA LEU A 672 -3.95 -12.32 -14.62
C LEU A 672 -4.44 -10.91 -15.01
N THR A 673 -3.62 -10.20 -15.79
CA THR A 673 -4.00 -8.94 -16.44
C THR A 673 -3.43 -8.91 -17.86
N ALA A 674 -4.21 -8.37 -18.79
CA ALA A 674 -3.81 -8.18 -20.17
C ALA A 674 -4.33 -6.83 -20.67
N GLY A 675 -3.42 -5.92 -21.01
CA GLY A 675 -3.74 -4.63 -21.63
C GLY A 675 -3.32 -4.62 -23.09
N TYR A 676 -4.26 -4.36 -24.02
CA TYR A 676 -3.98 -4.34 -25.45
C TYR A 676 -4.41 -3.01 -26.08
N ASN A 677 -3.45 -2.28 -26.62
CA ASN A 677 -3.70 -1.07 -27.40
C ASN A 677 -4.10 -1.47 -28.83
N ILE A 678 -5.41 -1.49 -29.11
CA ILE A 678 -5.98 -1.82 -30.42
C ILE A 678 -5.57 -0.74 -31.44
N THR A 679 -5.65 0.51 -31.01
CA THR A 679 -5.10 1.69 -31.69
C THR A 679 -4.47 2.62 -30.67
N ALA A 680 -3.86 3.72 -31.12
CA ALA A 680 -3.33 4.76 -30.19
C ALA A 680 -4.43 5.39 -29.30
N ALA A 681 -5.69 5.34 -29.70
CA ALA A 681 -6.83 5.90 -28.96
C ALA A 681 -7.73 4.84 -28.31
N PHE A 682 -7.65 3.58 -28.73
CA PHE A 682 -8.57 2.52 -28.28
C PHE A 682 -7.81 1.39 -27.60
N LYS A 683 -8.14 1.15 -26.35
CA LYS A 683 -7.53 0.12 -25.50
C LYS A 683 -8.58 -0.86 -24.99
N ALA A 684 -8.20 -2.14 -24.95
CA ALA A 684 -8.92 -3.19 -24.22
C ALA A 684 -8.07 -3.70 -23.07
N ALA A 685 -8.68 -3.95 -21.92
CA ALA A 685 -8.03 -4.54 -20.76
C ALA A 685 -8.85 -5.72 -20.24
N LEU A 686 -8.18 -6.85 -20.02
CA LEU A 686 -8.73 -8.05 -19.41
C LEU A 686 -8.01 -8.24 -18.07
N SER A 687 -8.76 -8.52 -17.00
CA SER A 687 -8.18 -8.86 -15.71
C SER A 687 -9.00 -9.96 -15.05
N GLY A 688 -8.35 -10.79 -14.23
CA GLY A 688 -9.08 -11.84 -13.54
C GLY A 688 -8.31 -12.34 -12.32
N THR A 689 -9.06 -12.90 -11.38
CA THR A 689 -8.52 -13.53 -10.17
C THR A 689 -9.06 -14.93 -10.01
N TYR A 690 -8.22 -15.84 -9.53
CA TYR A 690 -8.57 -17.18 -9.15
C TYR A 690 -8.35 -17.37 -7.65
N THR A 691 -9.35 -17.90 -6.95
CA THR A 691 -9.27 -18.32 -5.55
C THR A 691 -9.70 -19.79 -5.46
N GLY A 692 -8.79 -20.63 -5.01
CA GLY A 692 -9.05 -22.06 -4.78
C GLY A 692 -9.93 -22.31 -3.56
N PRO A 693 -10.34 -23.58 -3.32
CA PRO A 693 -11.11 -23.96 -2.15
C PRO A 693 -10.36 -23.64 -0.86
N MET A 694 -11.08 -23.18 0.15
CA MET A 694 -10.55 -22.90 1.48
C MET A 694 -11.51 -23.36 2.56
N LEU A 695 -10.99 -23.60 3.76
CA LEU A 695 -11.79 -23.92 4.94
C LEU A 695 -12.28 -22.63 5.57
N VAL A 696 -13.59 -22.54 5.85
CA VAL A 696 -14.21 -21.42 6.57
C VAL A 696 -15.05 -21.94 7.72
N GLN A 697 -15.17 -21.12 8.76
CA GLN A 697 -16.06 -21.33 9.88
C GLN A 697 -17.46 -20.87 9.50
N HIS A 698 -18.48 -21.55 10.00
CA HIS A 698 -19.88 -21.16 9.91
C HIS A 698 -20.52 -21.36 11.29
N LEU A 699 -20.77 -20.27 11.97
CA LEU A 699 -21.27 -20.28 13.34
C LEU A 699 -22.77 -20.60 13.38
N ALA A 700 -23.18 -21.23 14.48
CA ALA A 700 -24.58 -21.56 14.73
C ALA A 700 -25.46 -20.31 14.82
N GLY A 701 -26.71 -20.46 14.36
CA GLY A 701 -27.71 -19.42 14.23
C GLY A 701 -28.67 -19.78 13.11
N TYR A 702 -28.38 -19.39 11.88
CA TYR A 702 -29.09 -19.86 10.71
C TYR A 702 -28.91 -21.38 10.49
N VAL A 703 -27.76 -21.89 10.84
CA VAL A 703 -27.49 -23.33 10.93
C VAL A 703 -27.64 -23.84 12.36
N GLU A 704 -28.04 -25.11 12.53
CA GLU A 704 -28.38 -25.67 13.86
C GLU A 704 -27.16 -25.76 14.80
N SER A 705 -25.94 -25.93 14.26
CA SER A 705 -24.71 -26.06 15.04
C SER A 705 -23.53 -25.50 14.25
N ASP A 706 -22.45 -25.16 14.92
CA ASP A 706 -21.19 -24.76 14.30
C ASP A 706 -20.70 -25.81 13.33
N ARG A 707 -20.13 -25.38 12.22
CA ARG A 707 -19.57 -26.31 11.22
C ARG A 707 -18.41 -25.71 10.43
N GLU A 708 -17.60 -26.62 9.89
CA GLU A 708 -16.52 -26.29 8.96
C GLU A 708 -17.00 -26.52 7.54
N VAL A 709 -16.84 -25.51 6.69
CA VAL A 709 -17.24 -25.56 5.29
C VAL A 709 -16.02 -25.41 4.38
N VAL A 710 -15.89 -26.29 3.39
CA VAL A 710 -14.91 -26.13 2.31
C VAL A 710 -15.56 -25.39 1.16
N THR A 711 -15.12 -24.17 0.88
CA THR A 711 -15.68 -23.32 -0.17
C THR A 711 -15.42 -23.89 -1.57
N PRO A 712 -16.25 -23.58 -2.57
CA PRO A 712 -15.90 -23.81 -3.96
C PRO A 712 -14.74 -22.91 -4.41
N SER A 713 -14.16 -23.19 -5.58
CA SER A 713 -13.23 -22.28 -6.24
C SER A 713 -13.99 -21.19 -7.01
N PHE A 714 -13.36 -20.00 -7.09
CA PHE A 714 -13.88 -18.86 -7.83
C PHE A 714 -12.90 -18.41 -8.92
N PHE A 715 -13.45 -18.04 -10.07
CA PHE A 715 -12.72 -17.36 -11.14
C PHE A 715 -13.49 -16.11 -11.53
N ASP A 716 -13.00 -14.95 -11.09
CA ASP A 716 -13.52 -13.64 -11.41
C ASP A 716 -12.79 -13.09 -12.64
N LEU A 717 -13.50 -12.81 -13.72
CA LEU A 717 -12.96 -12.27 -14.97
C LEU A 717 -13.64 -10.95 -15.32
N ASN A 718 -12.82 -9.94 -15.65
CA ASN A 718 -13.25 -8.57 -15.93
C ASN A 718 -12.77 -8.15 -17.32
N LEU A 719 -13.58 -7.36 -18.03
CA LEU A 719 -13.26 -6.78 -19.33
C LEU A 719 -13.58 -5.28 -19.32
N LYS A 720 -12.62 -4.47 -19.72
CA LYS A 720 -12.74 -3.01 -19.84
C LYS A 720 -12.30 -2.56 -21.23
N PHE A 721 -13.02 -1.60 -21.78
CA PHE A 721 -12.64 -0.85 -22.96
C PHE A 721 -12.49 0.62 -22.62
N SER A 722 -11.55 1.31 -23.25
CA SER A 722 -11.39 2.76 -23.14
C SER A 722 -11.05 3.36 -24.50
N TYR A 723 -11.62 4.53 -24.77
CA TYR A 723 -11.40 5.30 -25.99
C TYR A 723 -11.10 6.77 -25.68
N ASP A 724 -9.98 7.26 -26.17
CA ASP A 724 -9.49 8.60 -25.93
C ASP A 724 -9.86 9.54 -27.09
N PHE A 725 -10.73 10.51 -26.83
CA PHE A 725 -11.06 11.61 -27.73
C PHE A 725 -10.11 12.77 -27.46
N ARG A 726 -9.24 13.09 -28.40
CA ARG A 726 -8.37 14.27 -28.30
C ARG A 726 -9.21 15.52 -28.60
N LEU A 727 -9.45 16.36 -27.58
CA LEU A 727 -10.24 17.60 -27.69
C LEU A 727 -9.37 18.77 -28.13
N ALA A 728 -8.14 18.86 -27.61
CA ALA A 728 -7.13 19.85 -27.93
C ALA A 728 -5.72 19.24 -27.83
N ALA A 729 -4.69 20.02 -28.07
CA ALA A 729 -3.30 19.54 -28.00
C ALA A 729 -2.95 18.95 -26.61
N SER A 730 -3.49 19.54 -25.54
CA SER A 730 -3.25 19.14 -24.14
C SER A 730 -4.47 18.53 -23.46
N SER A 731 -5.61 18.33 -24.15
CA SER A 731 -6.85 17.89 -23.49
C SER A 731 -7.40 16.61 -24.13
N THR A 732 -7.67 15.63 -23.29
CA THR A 732 -8.23 14.33 -23.69
C THR A 732 -9.49 14.01 -22.89
N LEU A 733 -10.56 13.60 -23.58
CA LEU A 733 -11.74 13.01 -22.97
C LEU A 733 -11.70 11.51 -23.21
N GLN A 734 -11.58 10.72 -22.16
CA GLN A 734 -11.65 9.27 -22.23
C GLN A 734 -13.07 8.79 -21.88
N LEU A 735 -13.65 7.99 -22.76
CA LEU A 735 -14.82 7.17 -22.47
C LEU A 735 -14.34 5.75 -22.13
N HIS A 736 -14.78 5.21 -21.00
CA HIS A 736 -14.45 3.85 -20.62
C HIS A 736 -15.67 3.11 -20.09
N GLY A 737 -15.67 1.79 -20.25
CA GLY A 737 -16.76 0.96 -19.75
C GLY A 737 -16.43 -0.52 -19.89
N GLY A 738 -17.23 -1.36 -19.28
CA GLY A 738 -17.00 -2.79 -19.30
C GLY A 738 -17.88 -3.59 -18.35
N VAL A 739 -17.44 -4.81 -18.10
CA VAL A 739 -18.12 -5.76 -17.21
C VAL A 739 -17.11 -6.36 -16.25
N GLN A 740 -17.35 -6.23 -14.95
CA GLN A 740 -16.64 -6.96 -13.92
C GLN A 740 -17.39 -8.25 -13.57
N ASN A 741 -16.64 -9.28 -13.17
CA ASN A 741 -17.15 -10.60 -12.84
C ASN A 741 -18.11 -11.15 -13.90
N ILE A 742 -17.61 -11.29 -15.15
CA ILE A 742 -18.40 -11.69 -16.33
C ILE A 742 -19.16 -12.99 -16.08
N PHE A 743 -18.55 -13.94 -15.37
CA PHE A 743 -19.14 -15.25 -15.08
C PHE A 743 -20.08 -15.24 -13.88
N ASN A 744 -20.22 -14.11 -13.18
CA ASN A 744 -20.96 -14.00 -11.93
C ASN A 744 -20.53 -15.05 -10.91
N ALA A 745 -19.22 -15.19 -10.75
CA ALA A 745 -18.62 -16.09 -9.77
C ALA A 745 -18.78 -15.48 -8.38
N TYR A 746 -19.92 -15.69 -7.75
CA TYR A 746 -20.31 -15.10 -6.46
C TYR A 746 -20.78 -16.20 -5.52
N GLN A 747 -20.72 -15.99 -4.21
CA GLN A 747 -21.26 -16.92 -3.21
C GLN A 747 -22.78 -17.08 -3.44
N ARG A 748 -23.33 -18.25 -3.17
CA ARG A 748 -24.75 -18.57 -3.41
C ARG A 748 -25.47 -19.15 -2.19
N ASP A 749 -24.73 -19.52 -1.19
CA ASP A 749 -25.19 -20.15 0.06
C ASP A 749 -25.05 -19.17 1.24
N PHE A 750 -25.46 -17.94 1.01
CA PHE A 750 -25.56 -16.95 2.09
C PHE A 750 -26.61 -17.37 3.10
N ASP A 751 -26.38 -17.05 4.35
CA ASP A 751 -27.40 -17.16 5.39
C ASP A 751 -28.50 -16.11 5.15
N GLN A 752 -29.73 -16.47 5.43
CA GLN A 752 -30.90 -15.62 5.22
C GLN A 752 -31.49 -15.16 6.56
N GLY A 753 -32.06 -13.95 6.56
CA GLY A 753 -32.78 -13.42 7.72
C GLY A 753 -31.91 -12.98 8.88
N PRO A 754 -32.51 -12.78 10.08
CA PRO A 754 -31.84 -12.17 11.21
C PRO A 754 -30.85 -13.09 11.93
N ASP A 755 -31.00 -14.41 11.80
CA ASP A 755 -30.16 -15.40 12.50
C ASP A 755 -28.88 -15.74 11.74
N ARG A 756 -28.54 -14.93 10.71
CA ARG A 756 -27.35 -15.10 9.87
C ARG A 756 -26.04 -14.98 10.65
N ASP A 757 -25.02 -15.72 10.21
CA ASP A 757 -23.62 -15.46 10.53
C ASP A 757 -23.07 -14.43 9.54
N ALA A 758 -22.91 -13.17 9.97
CA ALA A 758 -22.37 -12.11 9.12
C ALA A 758 -20.92 -12.38 8.68
N GLY A 759 -20.19 -13.23 9.40
CA GLY A 759 -18.86 -13.71 9.06
C GLY A 759 -18.83 -14.79 8.01
N TYR A 760 -19.95 -15.47 7.72
CA TYR A 760 -20.03 -16.50 6.68
C TYR A 760 -20.13 -15.91 5.27
N ILE A 761 -19.09 -15.19 4.87
CA ILE A 761 -18.92 -14.62 3.54
C ILE A 761 -17.57 -15.02 2.96
N TYR A 762 -17.55 -15.41 1.69
CA TYR A 762 -16.36 -15.82 0.95
C TYR A 762 -16.57 -15.62 -0.57
N GLY A 763 -15.50 -15.66 -1.36
CA GLY A 763 -15.57 -15.46 -2.80
C GLY A 763 -15.28 -14.02 -3.22
N PRO A 764 -15.55 -13.66 -4.48
CA PRO A 764 -15.35 -12.33 -5.02
C PRO A 764 -16.19 -11.27 -4.28
N ASN A 765 -15.61 -10.08 -4.09
CA ASN A 765 -16.26 -8.99 -3.35
C ASN A 765 -17.45 -8.37 -4.10
N ARG A 766 -17.59 -8.61 -5.39
CA ARG A 766 -18.66 -8.07 -6.22
C ARG A 766 -19.29 -9.13 -7.11
N PRO A 767 -20.64 -9.11 -7.28
CA PRO A 767 -21.31 -9.86 -8.32
C PRO A 767 -20.99 -9.26 -9.70
N ARG A 768 -21.57 -9.82 -10.77
CA ARG A 768 -21.46 -9.23 -12.11
C ARG A 768 -21.89 -7.77 -12.10
N THR A 769 -20.97 -6.90 -12.52
CA THR A 769 -21.16 -5.46 -12.49
C THR A 769 -20.87 -4.86 -13.86
N VAL A 770 -21.81 -4.12 -14.43
CA VAL A 770 -21.62 -3.36 -15.66
C VAL A 770 -21.28 -1.91 -15.27
N PHE A 771 -20.29 -1.31 -15.93
CA PHE A 771 -19.89 0.06 -15.62
C PHE A 771 -19.63 0.89 -16.88
N LEU A 772 -19.82 2.20 -16.74
CA LEU A 772 -19.53 3.22 -17.76
C LEU A 772 -18.99 4.47 -17.07
N GLY A 773 -17.97 5.11 -17.65
CA GLY A 773 -17.40 6.31 -17.08
C GLY A 773 -16.75 7.23 -18.11
N LEU A 774 -16.50 8.45 -17.67
CA LEU A 774 -15.83 9.52 -18.39
C LEU A 774 -14.66 10.04 -17.56
N LYS A 775 -13.54 10.36 -18.23
CA LYS A 775 -12.39 11.02 -17.62
C LYS A 775 -11.91 12.15 -18.54
N LEU A 776 -11.85 13.36 -18.01
CA LEU A 776 -11.27 14.53 -18.66
C LEU A 776 -9.88 14.76 -18.09
N SER A 777 -8.87 14.85 -18.95
CA SER A 777 -7.47 15.16 -18.61
C SER A 777 -7.01 16.40 -19.37
N ILE A 778 -6.41 17.36 -18.65
CA ILE A 778 -5.94 18.65 -19.18
C ILE A 778 -4.51 18.91 -18.70
#